data_5a529a20034aa7597c92e73737836d8b
#
_entry.id   5a529a20034aa7597c92e73737836d8b
#
_cell.length_a   1.000
_cell.length_b   1.000
_cell.length_c   1.000
_cell.angle_alpha   90.00
_cell.angle_beta   90.00
_cell.angle_gamma   90.00
#
_symmetry.space_group_name_H-M   'P 1'
#
loop_
_entity.id
_entity.type
_entity.pdbx_description
1 polymer ?
#
loop_
_entity_poly.entity_id
_entity_poly.type
_entity_poly.pdbx_seq_one_letter_code
_entity_poly.pdbx_strand_id
1 'polypeptide(L)'
;LSQNTALTNLVCSKNTYSIALIGGTFDLSTLPEGFDLSKASNWTNATVDGNTLTVTSLKTDVTYTYDLGNGETETFTLHPASCTLTESMVETIPIQSHTGSEVIPDVTVKYGTRILQKNTNYTISYANNVEIGTAKVTITGKGSYTGKITVPFEIGIAIDATNFPDETFRTYVKENFDTTADDILTVSELEQVTMINVSFKEIADLTGVEYFTALQILSCYHNNLTELDLSQNTALQQLLCFDNNLTKLDLSQNTALQTLHCYNNNLTKLDLSQNTALQTLYCDNNNLIELDVRQNSELQELYCLNNNLTKLDLSQNTALQTLSCDSNNLTELDVRQNIALEELYCSNNNLTKLDLSQNPSLRWLYCSNNNLTKLDLSQNTALQILYCQNNNLTKLDVRQNPSLEWLYCFNNNLTELDLSQNTALTMLNCSNNTYSIALTGGTFDLSTLPGNFDVSKASNWTNATVDGNTLTVTDLKADVTYTYDLGNGKTETFTLHPTSCTLTESMVEAIPVQSHTGSEVTPDVTLKCGDTILQKNTNYTISYASNIEIGTAKVTITGMGSFMGEITVSFEIGVAIDATNFPDENFRTYVKEKFDTTPDDILTVSELEQVIEIDVSSKKISDLTGVEYFTALQRLYCFDNNLTKLDLSQNTALQVLSCYDNNLT
;
A
#
# COMPACT_ATOMS: atom_id res chain seq x y z
N LEU A 1 -51.05 -11.78 79.74
CA LEU A 1 -52.04 -12.59 80.44
C LEU A 1 -51.82 -12.57 81.95
N SER A 2 -50.64 -12.16 82.45
CA SER A 2 -50.29 -12.14 83.86
C SER A 2 -51.26 -11.36 84.80
N GLN A 3 -52.07 -10.48 84.19
CA GLN A 3 -53.10 -9.71 84.93
C GLN A 3 -54.52 -10.31 84.85
N ASN A 4 -54.70 -11.35 84.08
CA ASN A 4 -56.01 -12.03 83.90
C ASN A 4 -56.13 -13.24 84.79
N THR A 5 -56.32 -13.02 86.10
CA THR A 5 -56.42 -14.05 87.11
C THR A 5 -57.73 -14.92 87.07
N ALA A 6 -58.69 -14.51 86.23
CA ALA A 6 -59.98 -15.20 86.06
C ALA A 6 -60.04 -16.08 84.78
N LEU A 7 -58.95 -16.14 83.99
CA LEU A 7 -58.92 -16.93 82.77
C LEU A 7 -58.82 -18.42 83.10
N THR A 8 -59.91 -19.22 82.80
CA THR A 8 -59.98 -20.63 83.06
C THR A 8 -59.68 -21.53 81.87
N ASN A 9 -59.59 -20.95 80.69
CA ASN A 9 -59.23 -21.71 79.51
C ASN A 9 -58.59 -20.79 78.47
N LEU A 10 -57.38 -21.06 78.00
CA LEU A 10 -56.64 -20.34 76.97
C LEU A 10 -56.30 -21.32 75.85
N VAL A 11 -56.66 -20.95 74.64
CA VAL A 11 -56.26 -21.67 73.44
C VAL A 11 -55.61 -20.69 72.49
N CYS A 12 -54.28 -20.66 72.47
CA CYS A 12 -53.46 -19.81 71.54
C CYS A 12 -52.46 -20.64 70.69
N SER A 13 -52.78 -21.92 70.52
CA SER A 13 -51.96 -22.88 69.79
C SER A 13 -51.80 -22.55 68.27
N LYS A 14 -50.73 -23.04 67.67
CA LYS A 14 -50.39 -22.90 66.23
C LYS A 14 -50.02 -21.50 65.79
N ASN A 15 -49.56 -20.65 66.66
CA ASN A 15 -48.98 -19.34 66.25
C ASN A 15 -47.57 -19.56 65.71
N THR A 16 -47.37 -19.18 64.42
CA THR A 16 -46.09 -19.32 63.73
C THR A 16 -45.62 -17.91 63.29
N TYR A 17 -44.41 -17.61 63.62
CA TYR A 17 -43.77 -16.39 63.15
C TYR A 17 -42.56 -16.72 62.28
N SER A 18 -42.50 -16.13 61.08
CA SER A 18 -41.34 -16.36 60.16
C SER A 18 -40.16 -15.45 60.57
N ILE A 19 -39.03 -16.05 60.81
CA ILE A 19 -37.79 -15.37 61.14
C ILE A 19 -36.77 -15.42 59.94
N ALA A 20 -36.24 -14.30 59.52
CA ALA A 20 -35.19 -14.22 58.51
C ALA A 20 -33.84 -14.43 59.19
N LEU A 21 -33.19 -15.56 58.90
CA LEU A 21 -31.89 -15.84 59.48
C LEU A 21 -30.75 -15.12 58.72
N ILE A 22 -29.81 -14.63 59.51
CA ILE A 22 -28.59 -14.01 58.99
C ILE A 22 -27.41 -14.92 59.43
N GLY A 23 -26.83 -15.68 58.46
CA GLY A 23 -25.74 -16.62 58.78
C GLY A 23 -26.12 -17.75 59.73
N GLY A 24 -27.38 -18.21 59.71
CA GLY A 24 -27.88 -19.24 60.57
C GLY A 24 -28.35 -18.72 61.95
N THR A 25 -28.26 -17.44 62.19
CA THR A 25 -28.63 -16.78 63.43
C THR A 25 -29.77 -15.78 63.25
N PHE A 26 -30.50 -15.50 64.31
CA PHE A 26 -31.56 -14.48 64.40
C PHE A 26 -31.43 -13.72 65.70
N ASP A 27 -31.60 -12.39 65.65
CA ASP A 27 -31.62 -11.58 66.85
C ASP A 27 -33.04 -11.50 67.43
N LEU A 28 -33.23 -12.21 68.55
CA LEU A 28 -34.52 -12.34 69.27
C LEU A 28 -35.06 -10.96 69.73
N SER A 29 -34.19 -9.93 69.84
CA SER A 29 -34.66 -8.60 70.20
C SER A 29 -35.50 -7.94 69.09
N THR A 30 -35.43 -8.49 67.88
CA THR A 30 -36.21 -8.02 66.72
C THR A 30 -37.59 -8.65 66.60
N LEU A 31 -37.93 -9.59 67.48
CA LEU A 31 -39.29 -10.11 67.56
C LEU A 31 -40.30 -9.05 67.96
N PRO A 32 -41.61 -9.21 67.61
CA PRO A 32 -42.62 -8.17 67.87
C PRO A 32 -42.62 -7.69 69.33
N GLU A 33 -43.06 -6.45 69.52
CA GLU A 33 -43.09 -5.79 70.82
C GLU A 33 -43.77 -6.65 71.87
N GLY A 34 -43.11 -6.77 73.08
CA GLY A 34 -43.59 -7.59 74.19
C GLY A 34 -42.95 -8.94 74.31
N PHE A 35 -42.09 -9.39 73.41
CA PHE A 35 -41.32 -10.60 73.60
C PHE A 35 -40.25 -10.38 74.70
N ASP A 36 -40.33 -11.19 75.75
CA ASP A 36 -39.43 -11.19 76.90
C ASP A 36 -38.65 -12.54 76.94
N LEU A 37 -37.38 -12.50 76.57
CA LEU A 37 -36.55 -13.70 76.48
C LEU A 37 -36.48 -14.48 77.82
N SER A 38 -36.58 -13.82 78.94
CA SER A 38 -36.57 -14.46 80.28
C SER A 38 -37.74 -15.42 80.50
N LYS A 39 -38.81 -15.25 79.72
CA LYS A 39 -40.01 -16.07 79.74
C LYS A 39 -40.03 -17.24 78.73
N ALA A 40 -38.98 -17.25 77.85
CA ALA A 40 -38.85 -18.28 76.80
C ALA A 40 -37.92 -19.41 77.25
N SER A 41 -38.36 -20.66 77.08
CA SER A 41 -37.61 -21.87 77.49
C SER A 41 -37.84 -23.03 76.51
N ASN A 42 -37.17 -24.14 76.70
CA ASN A 42 -37.37 -25.40 75.96
C ASN A 42 -37.25 -25.23 74.46
N TRP A 43 -36.23 -24.53 74.03
CA TRP A 43 -35.91 -24.27 72.59
C TRP A 43 -35.59 -25.58 71.87
N THR A 44 -36.26 -25.86 70.77
CA THR A 44 -35.97 -26.98 69.89
C THR A 44 -35.37 -26.46 68.57
N ASN A 45 -34.53 -27.26 67.94
CA ASN A 45 -33.89 -26.94 66.68
C ASN A 45 -33.09 -25.63 66.71
N ALA A 46 -32.74 -25.11 67.89
CA ALA A 46 -31.95 -23.96 68.07
C ALA A 46 -31.24 -23.91 69.41
N THR A 47 -30.15 -23.10 69.49
CA THR A 47 -29.51 -22.68 70.74
C THR A 47 -29.66 -21.20 70.90
N VAL A 48 -29.76 -20.74 72.14
CA VAL A 48 -29.87 -19.29 72.43
C VAL A 48 -28.74 -18.87 73.35
N ASP A 49 -28.04 -17.85 72.95
CA ASP A 49 -26.99 -17.17 73.76
C ASP A 49 -27.25 -15.66 73.75
N GLY A 50 -27.61 -15.11 74.92
CA GLY A 50 -28.17 -13.76 74.98
C GLY A 50 -29.36 -13.62 74.04
N ASN A 51 -29.43 -12.55 73.26
CA ASN A 51 -30.45 -12.33 72.25
C ASN A 51 -30.23 -13.09 70.94
N THR A 52 -29.14 -13.86 70.81
CA THR A 52 -28.80 -14.55 69.56
C THR A 52 -29.37 -15.95 69.55
N LEU A 53 -30.32 -16.20 68.66
CA LEU A 53 -30.84 -17.53 68.32
C LEU A 53 -30.00 -18.15 67.20
N THR A 54 -29.39 -19.30 67.43
CA THR A 54 -28.66 -20.06 66.38
C THR A 54 -29.49 -21.26 65.99
N VAL A 55 -29.95 -21.34 64.75
CA VAL A 55 -30.81 -22.42 64.25
C VAL A 55 -29.97 -23.64 63.82
N THR A 56 -30.31 -24.84 64.28
CA THR A 56 -29.55 -26.06 63.98
C THR A 56 -29.91 -26.64 62.62
N SER A 57 -31.17 -26.51 62.17
CA SER A 57 -31.63 -26.95 60.86
C SER A 57 -32.64 -25.98 60.27
N LEU A 58 -32.42 -25.55 59.05
CA LEU A 58 -33.33 -24.69 58.31
C LEU A 58 -34.59 -25.41 57.79
N LYS A 59 -34.62 -26.73 57.86
CA LYS A 59 -35.74 -27.56 57.37
C LYS A 59 -36.75 -27.84 58.43
N THR A 60 -36.50 -27.41 59.64
CA THR A 60 -37.34 -27.72 60.81
C THR A 60 -37.61 -26.43 61.57
N ASP A 61 -38.88 -26.25 61.97
CA ASP A 61 -39.26 -25.10 62.77
C ASP A 61 -38.53 -25.08 64.11
N VAL A 62 -38.25 -23.91 64.60
CA VAL A 62 -37.79 -23.70 65.98
C VAL A 62 -39.03 -23.55 66.84
N THR A 63 -39.14 -24.35 67.86
CA THR A 63 -40.22 -24.14 68.84
C THR A 63 -39.64 -23.77 70.19
N TYR A 64 -40.40 -23.02 70.95
CA TYR A 64 -40.07 -22.64 72.30
C TYR A 64 -41.34 -22.55 73.17
N THR A 65 -41.17 -22.79 74.43
CA THR A 65 -42.24 -22.66 75.43
C THR A 65 -42.13 -21.24 76.03
N TYR A 66 -43.25 -20.52 76.07
CA TYR A 66 -43.26 -19.14 76.59
C TYR A 66 -44.22 -19.12 77.82
N ASP A 67 -43.73 -18.56 78.94
CA ASP A 67 -44.48 -18.35 80.14
C ASP A 67 -45.48 -17.19 80.00
N LEU A 68 -46.77 -17.45 79.99
CA LEU A 68 -47.83 -16.45 79.85
C LEU A 68 -48.19 -15.82 81.22
N GLY A 69 -47.60 -16.28 82.31
CA GLY A 69 -47.91 -15.89 83.69
C GLY A 69 -49.00 -16.77 84.32
N ASN A 70 -49.15 -16.67 85.66
CA ASN A 70 -50.11 -17.50 86.47
C ASN A 70 -49.96 -19.02 86.37
N GLY A 71 -48.75 -19.49 85.93
CA GLY A 71 -48.51 -20.93 85.78
C GLY A 71 -48.87 -21.51 84.41
N GLU A 72 -49.40 -20.72 83.52
CA GLU A 72 -49.76 -21.09 82.16
C GLU A 72 -48.60 -20.95 81.22
N THR A 73 -48.39 -21.90 80.34
CA THR A 73 -47.35 -21.86 79.27
C THR A 73 -47.92 -22.23 77.92
N GLU A 74 -47.42 -21.71 76.87
CA GLU A 74 -47.80 -22.09 75.48
C GLU A 74 -46.56 -22.26 74.60
N THR A 75 -46.70 -23.11 73.59
CA THR A 75 -45.60 -23.36 72.59
C THR A 75 -45.81 -22.53 71.39
N PHE A 76 -44.79 -21.69 71.11
CA PHE A 76 -44.74 -20.87 69.93
C PHE A 76 -43.74 -21.43 68.92
N THR A 77 -43.98 -21.14 67.66
CA THR A 77 -43.16 -21.63 66.55
C THR A 77 -42.53 -20.46 65.79
N LEU A 78 -41.20 -20.51 65.60
CA LEU A 78 -40.48 -19.66 64.67
C LEU A 78 -40.14 -20.47 63.42
N HIS A 79 -40.57 -19.98 62.28
CA HIS A 79 -40.26 -20.60 60.98
C HIS A 79 -39.01 -20.01 60.40
N PRO A 80 -37.90 -20.76 60.35
CA PRO A 80 -36.63 -20.21 59.74
C PRO A 80 -36.84 -20.02 58.26
N ALA A 81 -36.89 -18.76 57.82
CA ALA A 81 -36.96 -18.42 56.43
C ALA A 81 -35.52 -18.24 55.86
N SER A 82 -35.26 -18.90 54.76
CA SER A 82 -34.04 -18.62 53.97
C SER A 82 -34.17 -17.27 53.26
N CYS A 83 -33.14 -16.47 53.34
CA CYS A 83 -33.06 -15.24 52.55
C CYS A 83 -32.74 -15.59 51.11
N THR A 84 -33.61 -15.23 50.18
CA THR A 84 -33.32 -15.39 48.75
C THR A 84 -32.48 -14.20 48.28
N LEU A 85 -31.36 -14.47 47.63
CA LEU A 85 -30.52 -13.44 47.03
C LEU A 85 -31.30 -12.72 45.92
N THR A 86 -31.17 -11.41 45.89
CA THR A 86 -31.69 -10.53 44.82
C THR A 86 -30.59 -9.65 44.26
N GLU A 87 -30.73 -9.22 43.03
CA GLU A 87 -29.73 -8.34 42.36
C GLU A 87 -29.50 -7.06 43.15
N SER A 88 -30.52 -6.49 43.79
CA SER A 88 -30.42 -5.30 44.63
C SER A 88 -29.51 -5.43 45.85
N MET A 89 -29.10 -6.65 46.19
CA MET A 89 -28.14 -6.91 47.27
C MET A 89 -26.69 -6.78 46.82
N VAL A 90 -26.43 -6.73 45.50
CA VAL A 90 -25.08 -6.61 44.94
C VAL A 90 -24.77 -5.15 44.70
N GLU A 91 -23.67 -4.68 45.27
CA GLU A 91 -23.17 -3.33 44.93
C GLU A 91 -22.75 -3.28 43.45
N THR A 92 -22.89 -2.09 42.84
CA THR A 92 -22.44 -1.87 41.46
C THR A 92 -20.98 -2.26 41.34
N ILE A 93 -20.69 -3.14 40.41
CA ILE A 93 -19.32 -3.51 40.06
C ILE A 93 -18.80 -2.40 39.11
N PRO A 94 -17.70 -1.69 39.43
CA PRO A 94 -17.16 -0.72 38.54
C PRO A 94 -16.66 -1.36 37.25
N ILE A 95 -16.51 -0.56 36.19
CA ILE A 95 -15.89 -1.02 34.93
C ILE A 95 -14.49 -1.53 35.24
N GLN A 96 -14.11 -2.62 34.63
CA GLN A 96 -12.82 -3.29 34.83
C GLN A 96 -11.93 -3.10 33.61
N SER A 97 -10.63 -3.04 33.83
CA SER A 97 -9.65 -2.99 32.74
C SER A 97 -9.43 -4.37 32.16
N HIS A 98 -9.41 -4.47 30.84
CA HIS A 98 -8.97 -5.65 30.10
C HIS A 98 -7.49 -5.94 30.39
N THR A 99 -7.15 -7.19 30.66
CA THR A 99 -5.78 -7.61 31.03
C THR A 99 -5.24 -8.73 30.13
N GLY A 100 -6.03 -9.21 29.17
CA GLY A 100 -5.72 -10.41 28.38
C GLY A 100 -5.88 -11.72 29.15
N SER A 101 -6.33 -11.66 30.41
CA SER A 101 -6.57 -12.81 31.29
C SER A 101 -7.92 -12.66 31.98
N GLU A 102 -8.35 -13.70 32.74
CA GLU A 102 -9.60 -13.63 33.49
C GLU A 102 -9.63 -12.42 34.43
N VAL A 103 -10.60 -11.55 34.23
CA VAL A 103 -10.91 -10.41 35.11
C VAL A 103 -11.86 -10.85 36.21
N ILE A 104 -11.40 -10.71 37.46
CA ILE A 104 -12.12 -11.18 38.64
C ILE A 104 -12.33 -10.01 39.61
N PRO A 105 -13.36 -9.17 39.39
CA PRO A 105 -13.63 -8.03 40.26
C PRO A 105 -14.03 -8.44 41.66
N ASP A 106 -13.76 -7.58 42.63
CA ASP A 106 -14.32 -7.73 43.96
C ASP A 106 -15.83 -7.47 43.92
N VAL A 107 -16.60 -8.40 44.47
CA VAL A 107 -18.06 -8.33 44.49
C VAL A 107 -18.54 -8.24 45.94
N THR A 108 -19.17 -7.13 46.28
CA THR A 108 -19.78 -6.90 47.57
C THR A 108 -21.27 -7.23 47.52
N VAL A 109 -21.69 -8.17 48.36
CA VAL A 109 -23.10 -8.53 48.50
C VAL A 109 -23.58 -8.09 49.89
N LYS A 110 -24.67 -7.31 49.97
CA LYS A 110 -25.21 -6.74 51.21
C LYS A 110 -26.65 -7.20 51.44
N TYR A 111 -26.94 -7.58 52.67
CA TYR A 111 -28.32 -7.74 53.14
C TYR A 111 -28.61 -6.68 54.21
N GLY A 112 -29.36 -5.66 53.85
CA GLY A 112 -29.49 -4.44 54.69
C GLY A 112 -28.12 -3.76 54.87
N THR A 113 -27.69 -3.57 56.09
CA THR A 113 -26.37 -3.00 56.42
C THR A 113 -25.24 -3.99 56.54
N ARG A 114 -25.55 -5.29 56.46
CA ARG A 114 -24.59 -6.38 56.65
C ARG A 114 -23.95 -6.80 55.34
N ILE A 115 -22.61 -6.83 55.29
CA ILE A 115 -21.84 -7.42 54.19
C ILE A 115 -21.81 -8.94 54.37
N LEU A 116 -22.22 -9.66 53.31
CA LEU A 116 -22.18 -11.13 53.26
C LEU A 116 -20.77 -11.62 52.94
N GLN A 117 -20.38 -12.77 53.49
CA GLN A 117 -19.02 -13.32 53.33
C GLN A 117 -18.98 -14.35 52.20
N LYS A 118 -18.10 -14.13 51.22
CA LYS A 118 -17.80 -15.10 50.15
C LYS A 118 -17.36 -16.44 50.75
N ASN A 119 -17.77 -17.54 50.13
CA ASN A 119 -17.57 -18.93 50.56
C ASN A 119 -18.30 -19.37 51.82
N THR A 120 -18.80 -18.43 52.63
CA THR A 120 -19.64 -18.69 53.81
C THR A 120 -21.14 -18.54 53.49
N ASN A 121 -21.52 -17.37 52.97
CA ASN A 121 -22.90 -17.01 52.65
C ASN A 121 -23.25 -17.19 51.18
N TYR A 122 -22.28 -17.15 50.32
CA TYR A 122 -22.44 -17.34 48.87
C TYR A 122 -21.14 -17.81 48.22
N THR A 123 -21.28 -18.35 47.02
CA THR A 123 -20.17 -18.64 46.10
C THR A 123 -20.27 -17.79 44.84
N ILE A 124 -19.16 -17.55 44.14
CA ILE A 124 -19.11 -16.78 42.91
C ILE A 124 -18.52 -17.62 41.79
N SER A 125 -19.07 -17.44 40.59
CA SER A 125 -18.43 -17.86 39.33
C SER A 125 -18.55 -16.76 38.29
N TYR A 126 -17.60 -16.69 37.36
CA TYR A 126 -17.54 -15.70 36.31
C TYR A 126 -17.76 -16.35 34.95
N ALA A 127 -18.22 -15.58 33.98
CA ALA A 127 -18.36 -15.99 32.60
C ALA A 127 -18.15 -14.79 31.67
N ASN A 128 -17.54 -15.04 30.52
CA ASN A 128 -17.17 -13.99 29.51
C ASN A 128 -16.28 -12.91 30.12
N ASN A 129 -15.39 -13.27 31.01
CA ASN A 129 -14.60 -12.33 31.80
C ASN A 129 -13.13 -12.26 31.36
N VAL A 130 -12.85 -12.55 30.07
CA VAL A 130 -11.53 -12.45 29.47
C VAL A 130 -11.50 -11.30 28.47
N GLU A 131 -12.47 -11.27 27.56
CA GLU A 131 -12.52 -10.31 26.46
C GLU A 131 -13.19 -8.99 26.87
N ILE A 132 -12.95 -7.94 26.08
CA ILE A 132 -13.63 -6.65 26.21
C ILE A 132 -15.14 -6.84 26.01
N GLY A 133 -15.94 -6.17 26.81
CA GLY A 133 -17.40 -6.24 26.72
C GLY A 133 -18.09 -6.62 28.01
N THR A 134 -19.34 -7.09 27.91
CA THR A 134 -20.16 -7.43 29.08
C THR A 134 -19.83 -8.82 29.60
N ALA A 135 -19.14 -8.86 30.71
CA ALA A 135 -18.94 -10.08 31.52
C ALA A 135 -20.07 -10.30 32.51
N LYS A 136 -20.10 -11.48 33.13
CA LYS A 136 -21.14 -11.87 34.08
C LYS A 136 -20.53 -12.48 35.33
N VAL A 137 -21.01 -12.04 36.47
CA VAL A 137 -20.76 -12.71 37.74
C VAL A 137 -22.04 -13.40 38.22
N THR A 138 -21.92 -14.66 38.54
CA THR A 138 -23.02 -15.45 39.10
C THR A 138 -22.74 -15.71 40.56
N ILE A 139 -23.68 -15.29 41.41
CA ILE A 139 -23.63 -15.41 42.85
C ILE A 139 -24.66 -16.44 43.26
N THR A 140 -24.22 -17.51 43.91
CA THR A 140 -25.07 -18.61 44.36
C THR A 140 -25.08 -18.65 45.89
N GLY A 141 -26.25 -18.52 46.46
CA GLY A 141 -26.45 -18.54 47.91
C GLY A 141 -26.01 -19.84 48.55
N LYS A 142 -25.48 -19.76 49.75
CA LYS A 142 -25.00 -20.88 50.57
C LYS A 142 -25.52 -20.75 52.01
N GLY A 143 -25.82 -21.83 52.64
CA GLY A 143 -26.31 -21.87 54.03
C GLY A 143 -27.72 -21.28 54.13
N SER A 144 -27.88 -20.20 54.91
CA SER A 144 -29.17 -19.51 55.10
C SER A 144 -29.57 -18.63 53.93
N TYR A 145 -28.70 -18.47 52.92
CA TYR A 145 -28.96 -17.71 51.70
C TYR A 145 -29.24 -18.67 50.56
N THR A 146 -30.32 -18.45 49.88
CA THR A 146 -30.75 -19.31 48.76
C THR A 146 -30.85 -18.48 47.48
N GLY A 147 -31.03 -19.17 46.36
CA GLY A 147 -31.17 -18.53 45.06
C GLY A 147 -29.84 -18.35 44.34
N LYS A 148 -29.96 -17.97 43.10
CA LYS A 148 -28.86 -17.71 42.18
C LYS A 148 -29.19 -16.43 41.42
N ILE A 149 -28.28 -15.49 41.42
CA ILE A 149 -28.40 -14.22 40.69
C ILE A 149 -27.20 -14.06 39.76
N THR A 150 -27.40 -13.39 38.66
CA THR A 150 -26.33 -13.08 37.71
C THR A 150 -26.36 -11.61 37.43
N VAL A 151 -25.25 -10.95 37.71
CA VAL A 151 -25.08 -9.51 37.52
C VAL A 151 -24.03 -9.26 36.42
N PRO A 152 -24.34 -8.43 35.45
CA PRO A 152 -23.34 -8.05 34.46
C PRO A 152 -22.34 -7.07 35.05
N PHE A 153 -21.12 -7.01 34.45
CA PHE A 153 -20.15 -5.97 34.64
C PHE A 153 -19.39 -5.75 33.32
N GLU A 154 -18.85 -4.56 33.11
CA GLU A 154 -18.16 -4.20 31.89
C GLU A 154 -16.66 -4.40 32.05
N ILE A 155 -16.00 -4.88 30.96
CA ILE A 155 -14.57 -4.92 30.78
C ILE A 155 -14.25 -3.99 29.61
N GLY A 156 -13.43 -2.98 29.84
CA GLY A 156 -13.03 -1.98 28.83
C GLY A 156 -11.53 -1.90 28.70
N ILE A 157 -11.04 -0.98 27.86
CA ILE A 157 -9.63 -0.69 27.64
C ILE A 157 -9.19 0.45 28.55
N ALA A 158 -8.18 0.21 29.39
CA ALA A 158 -7.59 1.29 30.21
C ALA A 158 -6.87 2.31 29.31
N ILE A 159 -7.09 3.59 29.59
CA ILE A 159 -6.39 4.70 28.91
C ILE A 159 -5.07 4.95 29.64
N ASP A 160 -4.10 4.08 29.43
CA ASP A 160 -2.80 4.12 30.07
C ASP A 160 -1.64 3.99 29.04
N ALA A 161 -0.40 4.05 29.53
CA ALA A 161 0.78 4.00 28.68
C ALA A 161 1.03 2.61 28.07
N THR A 162 0.34 1.57 28.52
CA THR A 162 0.42 0.21 27.96
C THR A 162 -0.41 0.11 26.70
N ASN A 163 -1.65 0.60 26.75
CA ASN A 163 -2.59 0.53 25.63
C ASN A 163 -2.45 1.71 24.65
N PHE A 164 -2.01 2.88 25.15
CA PHE A 164 -1.80 4.11 24.39
C PHE A 164 -0.44 4.71 24.79
N PRO A 165 0.67 4.22 24.24
CA PRO A 165 2.02 4.62 24.68
C PRO A 165 2.33 6.10 24.41
N ASP A 166 1.91 6.66 23.27
CA ASP A 166 2.10 8.08 22.97
C ASP A 166 1.22 8.96 23.89
N GLU A 167 1.86 9.88 24.63
CA GLU A 167 1.18 10.72 25.61
C GLU A 167 0.16 11.67 24.97
N THR A 168 0.49 12.20 23.79
CA THR A 168 -0.37 13.12 23.06
C THR A 168 -1.62 12.39 22.55
N PHE A 169 -1.43 11.18 21.98
CA PHE A 169 -2.55 10.37 21.53
C PHE A 169 -3.40 9.89 22.71
N ARG A 170 -2.79 9.42 23.79
CA ARG A 170 -3.49 9.02 25.02
C ARG A 170 -4.33 10.15 25.60
N THR A 171 -3.78 11.37 25.64
CA THR A 171 -4.51 12.57 26.10
C THR A 171 -5.71 12.86 25.19
N TYR A 172 -5.49 12.78 23.87
CA TYR A 172 -6.57 12.99 22.89
C TYR A 172 -7.69 11.96 23.08
N VAL A 173 -7.37 10.69 23.26
CA VAL A 173 -8.33 9.60 23.50
C VAL A 173 -9.13 9.88 24.76
N LYS A 174 -8.46 10.23 25.85
CA LYS A 174 -9.12 10.54 27.13
C LYS A 174 -10.06 11.74 27.03
N GLU A 175 -9.64 12.80 26.38
CA GLU A 175 -10.44 14.04 26.28
C GLU A 175 -11.65 13.93 25.35
N ASN A 176 -11.60 13.05 24.35
CA ASN A 176 -12.62 13.00 23.30
C ASN A 176 -13.51 11.76 23.38
N PHE A 177 -13.07 10.64 23.99
CA PHE A 177 -13.78 9.37 23.91
C PHE A 177 -14.14 8.76 25.27
N ASP A 178 -13.44 9.10 26.35
CA ASP A 178 -13.79 8.72 27.72
C ASP A 178 -14.96 9.58 28.22
N THR A 179 -16.18 9.16 27.91
CA THR A 179 -17.41 9.90 28.26
C THR A 179 -17.81 9.71 29.72
N THR A 180 -17.33 8.66 30.37
CA THR A 180 -17.57 8.33 31.78
C THR A 180 -16.54 8.91 32.73
N ALA A 181 -15.41 9.42 32.18
CA ALA A 181 -14.29 10.02 32.89
C ALA A 181 -13.70 9.09 33.99
N ASP A 182 -13.59 7.81 33.67
CA ASP A 182 -13.06 6.77 34.57
C ASP A 182 -11.74 6.14 34.08
N ASP A 183 -11.16 6.72 33.03
CA ASP A 183 -9.92 6.26 32.40
C ASP A 183 -10.02 4.87 31.76
N ILE A 184 -11.22 4.41 31.41
CA ILE A 184 -11.48 3.13 30.75
C ILE A 184 -12.47 3.33 29.61
N LEU A 185 -12.10 2.92 28.40
CA LEU A 185 -13.01 2.90 27.26
C LEU A 185 -13.85 1.64 27.26
N THR A 186 -15.14 1.78 27.38
CA THR A 186 -16.14 0.70 27.22
C THR A 186 -16.36 0.34 25.76
N VAL A 187 -16.95 -0.82 25.48
CA VAL A 187 -17.37 -1.19 24.12
C VAL A 187 -18.28 -0.12 23.51
N SER A 188 -19.23 0.41 24.31
CA SER A 188 -20.15 1.46 23.82
C SER A 188 -19.42 2.74 23.39
N GLU A 189 -18.36 3.12 24.08
CA GLU A 189 -17.55 4.28 23.73
C GLU A 189 -16.70 3.98 22.48
N LEU A 190 -16.06 2.82 22.42
CA LEU A 190 -15.26 2.38 21.27
C LEU A 190 -16.09 2.30 19.97
N GLU A 191 -17.30 1.73 20.03
CA GLU A 191 -18.19 1.58 18.87
C GLU A 191 -18.76 2.89 18.34
N GLN A 192 -18.78 3.94 19.15
CA GLN A 192 -19.24 5.28 18.73
C GLN A 192 -18.16 6.07 17.98
N VAL A 193 -16.89 5.66 18.07
CA VAL A 193 -15.79 6.37 17.43
C VAL A 193 -15.69 5.94 15.98
N THR A 194 -16.26 6.72 15.10
CA THR A 194 -16.18 6.53 13.65
C THR A 194 -15.15 7.44 12.98
N MET A 195 -14.62 8.42 13.70
CA MET A 195 -13.65 9.39 13.21
C MET A 195 -12.62 9.74 14.28
N ILE A 196 -11.35 9.70 13.89
CA ILE A 196 -10.21 10.20 14.69
C ILE A 196 -9.46 11.22 13.85
N ASN A 197 -9.23 12.41 14.43
CA ASN A 197 -8.40 13.44 13.83
C ASN A 197 -7.32 13.88 14.82
N VAL A 198 -6.13 13.39 14.60
CA VAL A 198 -4.93 13.68 15.40
C VAL A 198 -3.84 14.33 14.55
N SER A 199 -4.23 15.08 13.51
CA SER A 199 -3.29 15.78 12.63
C SER A 199 -2.59 16.93 13.36
N PHE A 200 -1.33 17.23 13.00
CA PHE A 200 -0.50 18.30 13.58
C PHE A 200 -0.28 18.19 15.10
N LYS A 201 -0.04 16.98 15.60
CA LYS A 201 0.11 16.75 17.04
C LYS A 201 1.47 16.20 17.46
N GLU A 202 2.42 16.08 16.51
CA GLU A 202 3.76 15.56 16.75
C GLU A 202 3.78 14.12 17.30
N ILE A 203 2.70 13.34 17.06
CA ILE A 203 2.53 11.97 17.51
C ILE A 203 3.52 11.07 16.75
N ALA A 204 4.20 10.19 17.49
CA ALA A 204 5.13 9.23 16.92
C ALA A 204 4.60 7.78 16.92
N ASP A 205 3.56 7.50 17.70
CA ASP A 205 3.00 6.16 17.86
C ASP A 205 1.47 6.24 18.04
N LEU A 206 0.73 5.54 17.18
CA LEU A 206 -0.73 5.43 17.25
C LEU A 206 -1.20 4.07 17.80
N THR A 207 -0.34 3.32 18.48
CA THR A 207 -0.77 2.10 19.20
C THR A 207 -1.97 2.41 20.08
N GLY A 208 -2.99 1.57 20.01
CA GLY A 208 -4.30 1.78 20.62
C GLY A 208 -5.38 2.19 19.61
N VAL A 209 -5.00 2.61 18.39
CA VAL A 209 -5.98 2.90 17.32
C VAL A 209 -6.75 1.65 16.91
N GLU A 210 -6.14 0.47 17.05
CA GLU A 210 -6.73 -0.84 16.72
C GLU A 210 -7.98 -1.16 17.55
N TYR A 211 -8.14 -0.56 18.72
CA TYR A 211 -9.33 -0.78 19.54
C TYR A 211 -10.60 -0.13 18.95
N PHE A 212 -10.45 0.87 18.09
CA PHE A 212 -11.57 1.57 17.46
C PHE A 212 -12.03 0.86 16.19
N THR A 213 -12.65 -0.32 16.33
CA THR A 213 -13.03 -1.18 15.20
C THR A 213 -14.14 -0.60 14.31
N ALA A 214 -14.91 0.38 14.81
CA ALA A 214 -15.93 1.11 14.04
C ALA A 214 -15.37 2.31 13.27
N LEU A 215 -14.05 2.54 13.33
CA LEU A 215 -13.41 3.71 12.72
C LEU A 215 -13.54 3.68 11.21
N GLN A 216 -14.11 4.76 10.65
CA GLN A 216 -14.30 4.96 9.21
C GLN A 216 -13.34 5.99 8.64
N ILE A 217 -12.95 6.98 9.43
CA ILE A 217 -12.07 8.08 9.01
C ILE A 217 -10.93 8.22 10.01
N LEU A 218 -9.70 8.10 9.53
CA LEU A 218 -8.49 8.40 10.29
C LEU A 218 -7.71 9.53 9.61
N SER A 219 -7.54 10.64 10.31
CA SER A 219 -6.67 11.75 9.92
C SER A 219 -5.51 11.85 10.91
N CYS A 220 -4.32 11.46 10.47
CA CYS A 220 -3.10 11.47 11.27
C CYS A 220 -1.92 12.14 10.53
N TYR A 221 -2.22 13.01 9.57
CA TYR A 221 -1.20 13.70 8.77
C TYR A 221 -0.43 14.75 9.57
N HIS A 222 0.75 15.13 9.07
CA HIS A 222 1.69 16.03 9.77
C HIS A 222 2.02 15.56 11.19
N ASN A 223 2.52 14.33 11.29
CA ASN A 223 3.00 13.72 12.52
C ASN A 223 4.38 13.10 12.31
N ASN A 224 4.87 12.32 13.27
CA ASN A 224 6.19 11.68 13.22
C ASN A 224 6.11 10.15 13.12
N LEU A 225 5.00 9.62 12.58
CA LEU A 225 4.74 8.19 12.52
C LEU A 225 5.77 7.48 11.61
N THR A 226 6.36 6.41 12.10
CA THR A 226 7.25 5.53 11.32
C THR A 226 6.59 4.21 10.95
N GLU A 227 5.55 3.83 11.69
CA GLU A 227 4.71 2.66 11.46
C GLU A 227 3.24 2.99 11.81
N LEU A 228 2.31 2.22 11.29
CA LEU A 228 0.88 2.38 11.52
C LEU A 228 0.20 1.03 11.29
N ASP A 229 -0.34 0.44 12.36
CA ASP A 229 -1.12 -0.80 12.29
C ASP A 229 -2.63 -0.48 12.28
N LEU A 230 -3.29 -0.82 11.19
CA LEU A 230 -4.72 -0.65 10.99
C LEU A 230 -5.44 -1.96 10.74
N SER A 231 -4.81 -3.08 11.08
CA SER A 231 -5.32 -4.43 10.79
C SER A 231 -6.69 -4.73 11.43
N GLN A 232 -7.04 -4.04 12.53
CA GLN A 232 -8.32 -4.20 13.20
C GLN A 232 -9.37 -3.15 12.78
N ASN A 233 -8.96 -2.08 12.10
CA ASN A 233 -9.85 -1.01 11.67
C ASN A 233 -10.49 -1.33 10.31
N THR A 234 -11.18 -2.46 10.22
CA THR A 234 -11.70 -3.02 8.95
C THR A 234 -12.83 -2.20 8.32
N ALA A 235 -13.45 -1.30 9.09
CA ALA A 235 -14.48 -0.37 8.62
C ALA A 235 -13.93 0.91 7.98
N LEU A 236 -12.59 1.06 7.91
CA LEU A 236 -11.94 2.29 7.45
C LEU A 236 -12.23 2.55 5.97
N GLN A 237 -12.76 3.75 5.70
CA GLN A 237 -13.11 4.24 4.36
C GLN A 237 -12.17 5.34 3.89
N GLN A 238 -11.64 6.13 4.82
CA GLN A 238 -10.74 7.23 4.51
C GLN A 238 -9.53 7.22 5.45
N LEU A 239 -8.33 7.22 4.87
CA LEU A 239 -7.06 7.33 5.57
C LEU A 239 -6.25 8.51 5.04
N LEU A 240 -5.97 9.48 5.91
CA LEU A 240 -5.13 10.64 5.65
C LEU A 240 -3.90 10.57 6.55
N CYS A 241 -2.81 9.97 6.05
CA CYS A 241 -1.55 9.75 6.78
C CYS A 241 -0.33 10.40 6.10
N PHE A 242 -0.57 11.40 5.26
CA PHE A 242 0.48 12.13 4.55
C PHE A 242 1.36 12.98 5.51
N ASP A 243 2.53 13.40 5.04
CA ASP A 243 3.51 14.14 5.85
C ASP A 243 3.85 13.40 7.16
N ASN A 244 4.35 12.18 7.02
CA ASN A 244 4.87 11.34 8.09
C ASN A 244 6.19 10.68 7.65
N ASN A 245 6.70 9.73 8.43
CA ASN A 245 7.94 9.01 8.15
C ASN A 245 7.71 7.52 7.86
N LEU A 246 6.51 7.17 7.38
CA LEU A 246 6.12 5.77 7.14
C LEU A 246 7.01 5.12 6.07
N THR A 247 7.59 3.97 6.41
CA THR A 247 8.39 3.16 5.47
C THR A 247 7.61 1.97 4.90
N LYS A 248 6.52 1.60 5.59
CA LYS A 248 5.58 0.54 5.23
C LYS A 248 4.16 0.95 5.60
N LEU A 249 3.19 0.46 4.87
CA LEU A 249 1.78 0.64 5.16
C LEU A 249 1.03 -0.62 4.68
N ASP A 250 0.51 -1.40 5.61
CA ASP A 250 -0.29 -2.60 5.32
C ASP A 250 -1.78 -2.25 5.43
N LEU A 251 -2.48 -2.34 4.31
CA LEU A 251 -3.90 -2.04 4.19
C LEU A 251 -4.73 -3.28 3.78
N SER A 252 -4.15 -4.47 3.90
CA SER A 252 -4.77 -5.72 3.44
C SER A 252 -6.11 -6.03 4.12
N GLN A 253 -6.34 -5.51 5.33
CA GLN A 253 -7.59 -5.69 6.07
C GLN A 253 -8.61 -4.55 5.87
N ASN A 254 -8.17 -3.42 5.29
CA ASN A 254 -9.01 -2.23 5.13
C ASN A 254 -9.73 -2.24 3.77
N THR A 255 -10.51 -3.28 3.51
CA THR A 255 -11.13 -3.55 2.20
C THR A 255 -12.23 -2.55 1.81
N ALA A 256 -12.73 -1.76 2.78
CA ALA A 256 -13.73 -0.71 2.56
C ALA A 256 -13.11 0.65 2.18
N LEU A 257 -11.77 0.73 2.07
CA LEU A 257 -11.06 1.98 1.84
C LEU A 257 -11.39 2.57 0.46
N GLN A 258 -11.84 3.83 0.46
CA GLN A 258 -12.22 4.60 -0.72
C GLN A 258 -11.23 5.73 -1.00
N THR A 259 -10.65 6.31 0.03
CA THR A 259 -9.70 7.43 -0.08
C THR A 259 -8.44 7.13 0.72
N LEU A 260 -7.31 7.20 0.05
CA LEU A 260 -5.99 7.07 0.66
C LEU A 260 -5.10 8.26 0.27
N HIS A 261 -4.70 9.04 1.27
CA HIS A 261 -3.67 10.06 1.11
C HIS A 261 -2.46 9.67 1.97
N CYS A 262 -1.42 9.16 1.34
CA CYS A 262 -0.17 8.72 1.98
C CYS A 262 1.07 9.40 1.38
N TYR A 263 0.88 10.55 0.72
CA TYR A 263 1.97 11.30 0.11
C TYR A 263 2.95 11.88 1.15
N ASN A 264 4.15 12.29 0.71
CA ASN A 264 5.20 12.78 1.59
C ASN A 264 5.51 11.80 2.74
N ASN A 265 5.86 10.57 2.38
CA ASN A 265 6.32 9.53 3.27
C ASN A 265 7.58 8.86 2.68
N ASN A 266 8.04 7.76 3.27
CA ASN A 266 9.22 7.02 2.83
C ASN A 266 8.86 5.63 2.28
N LEU A 267 7.64 5.46 1.75
CA LEU A 267 7.15 4.16 1.27
C LEU A 267 7.96 3.69 0.05
N THR A 268 8.44 2.45 0.11
CA THR A 268 9.12 1.80 -1.02
C THR A 268 8.22 0.81 -1.76
N LYS A 269 7.14 0.37 -1.12
CA LYS A 269 6.08 -0.49 -1.66
C LYS A 269 4.74 -0.08 -1.10
N LEU A 270 3.68 -0.30 -1.88
CA LEU A 270 2.30 -0.09 -1.48
C LEU A 270 1.45 -1.17 -2.17
N ASP A 271 0.93 -2.12 -1.38
CA ASP A 271 0.02 -3.17 -1.87
C ASP A 271 -1.43 -2.76 -1.67
N LEU A 272 -2.14 -2.58 -2.76
CA LEU A 272 -3.54 -2.16 -2.78
C LEU A 272 -4.47 -3.24 -3.35
N SER A 273 -3.98 -4.47 -3.46
CA SER A 273 -4.71 -5.59 -4.10
C SER A 273 -6.04 -5.93 -3.41
N GLN A 274 -6.18 -5.62 -2.12
CA GLN A 274 -7.40 -5.86 -1.35
C GLN A 274 -8.33 -4.63 -1.27
N ASN A 275 -7.85 -3.44 -1.66
CA ASN A 275 -8.60 -2.19 -1.51
C ASN A 275 -9.39 -1.87 -2.79
N THR A 276 -10.24 -2.80 -3.21
CA THR A 276 -10.95 -2.73 -4.51
C THR A 276 -11.97 -1.60 -4.62
N ALA A 277 -12.38 -1.02 -3.49
CA ALA A 277 -13.30 0.13 -3.44
C ALA A 277 -12.61 1.50 -3.57
N LEU A 278 -11.26 1.51 -3.78
CA LEU A 278 -10.47 2.73 -3.78
C LEU A 278 -10.83 3.61 -4.98
N GLN A 279 -11.18 4.87 -4.71
CA GLN A 279 -11.56 5.89 -5.69
C GLN A 279 -10.51 6.99 -5.82
N THR A 280 -9.84 7.34 -4.73
CA THR A 280 -8.84 8.39 -4.68
C THR A 280 -7.55 7.88 -4.03
N LEU A 281 -6.45 7.98 -4.75
CA LEU A 281 -5.12 7.59 -4.27
C LEU A 281 -4.12 8.74 -4.49
N TYR A 282 -3.61 9.30 -3.39
CA TYR A 282 -2.50 10.26 -3.38
C TYR A 282 -1.32 9.62 -2.66
N CYS A 283 -0.33 9.16 -3.43
CA CYS A 283 0.89 8.49 -2.95
C CYS A 283 2.17 9.15 -3.49
N ASP A 284 2.07 10.40 -3.89
CA ASP A 284 3.17 11.21 -4.39
C ASP A 284 4.26 11.46 -3.35
N ASN A 285 5.45 11.87 -3.80
CA ASN A 285 6.58 12.13 -2.91
C ASN A 285 6.89 10.95 -1.97
N ASN A 286 7.07 9.78 -2.54
CA ASN A 286 7.50 8.56 -1.88
C ASN A 286 8.70 7.93 -2.62
N ASN A 287 9.09 6.72 -2.27
CA ASN A 287 10.20 5.99 -2.90
C ASN A 287 9.71 4.75 -3.66
N LEU A 288 8.47 4.78 -4.19
CA LEU A 288 7.86 3.64 -4.86
C LEU A 288 8.61 3.35 -6.18
N ILE A 289 9.03 2.09 -6.35
CA ILE A 289 9.64 1.60 -7.59
C ILE A 289 8.64 0.88 -8.49
N GLU A 290 7.53 0.43 -7.91
CA GLU A 290 6.39 -0.20 -8.57
C GLU A 290 5.09 0.23 -7.89
N LEU A 291 4.01 0.31 -8.64
CA LEU A 291 2.66 0.56 -8.14
C LEU A 291 1.67 -0.25 -8.99
N ASP A 292 1.01 -1.21 -8.37
CA ASP A 292 -0.02 -2.04 -9.02
C ASP A 292 -1.41 -1.58 -8.58
N VAL A 293 -2.16 -0.98 -9.51
CA VAL A 293 -3.52 -0.48 -9.30
C VAL A 293 -4.58 -1.26 -10.09
N ARG A 294 -4.22 -2.41 -10.68
CA ARG A 294 -5.12 -3.19 -11.54
C ARG A 294 -6.38 -3.71 -10.83
N GLN A 295 -6.33 -3.90 -9.51
CA GLN A 295 -7.49 -4.33 -8.72
C GLN A 295 -8.39 -3.15 -8.29
N ASN A 296 -7.94 -1.90 -8.49
CA ASN A 296 -8.63 -0.70 -8.04
C ASN A 296 -9.43 -0.08 -9.21
N SER A 297 -10.39 -0.83 -9.76
CA SER A 297 -11.14 -0.43 -10.98
C SER A 297 -12.01 0.81 -10.79
N GLU A 298 -12.37 1.14 -9.55
CA GLU A 298 -13.18 2.32 -9.21
C GLU A 298 -12.36 3.61 -9.10
N LEU A 299 -11.02 3.53 -9.33
CA LEU A 299 -10.11 4.65 -9.16
C LEU A 299 -10.42 5.77 -10.16
N GLN A 300 -10.69 6.96 -9.63
CA GLN A 300 -11.01 8.19 -10.36
C GLN A 300 -9.84 9.18 -10.35
N GLU A 301 -9.11 9.25 -9.26
CA GLU A 301 -7.98 10.14 -9.09
C GLU A 301 -6.75 9.36 -8.63
N LEU A 302 -5.67 9.48 -9.39
CA LEU A 302 -4.36 8.89 -9.07
C LEU A 302 -3.28 9.97 -9.13
N TYR A 303 -2.69 10.28 -7.97
CA TYR A 303 -1.51 11.11 -7.83
C TYR A 303 -0.36 10.26 -7.33
N CYS A 304 0.62 10.00 -8.19
CA CYS A 304 1.82 9.20 -7.89
C CYS A 304 3.11 9.92 -8.35
N LEU A 305 3.06 11.25 -8.44
CA LEU A 305 4.22 12.05 -8.87
C LEU A 305 5.40 11.94 -7.90
N ASN A 306 6.61 12.28 -8.36
CA ASN A 306 7.83 12.23 -7.54
C ASN A 306 8.02 10.87 -6.85
N ASN A 307 8.05 9.82 -7.64
CA ASN A 307 8.40 8.46 -7.24
C ASN A 307 9.49 7.89 -8.18
N ASN A 308 9.79 6.61 -8.10
CA ASN A 308 10.80 5.95 -8.94
C ASN A 308 10.18 4.95 -9.92
N LEU A 309 8.92 5.18 -10.32
CA LEU A 309 8.17 4.25 -11.17
C LEU A 309 8.79 4.15 -12.57
N THR A 310 9.03 2.94 -13.04
CA THR A 310 9.49 2.67 -14.41
C THR A 310 8.37 2.20 -15.32
N LYS A 311 7.27 1.72 -14.74
CA LYS A 311 6.06 1.24 -15.42
C LYS A 311 4.83 1.58 -14.60
N LEU A 312 3.69 1.78 -15.26
CA LEU A 312 2.38 1.97 -14.64
C LEU A 312 1.32 1.35 -15.55
N ASP A 313 0.67 0.30 -15.07
CA ASP A 313 -0.42 -0.39 -15.81
C ASP A 313 -1.77 0.13 -15.33
N LEU A 314 -2.46 0.86 -16.21
CA LEU A 314 -3.76 1.49 -15.96
C LEU A 314 -4.90 0.81 -16.74
N SER A 315 -4.64 -0.36 -17.32
CA SER A 315 -5.57 -1.05 -18.23
C SER A 315 -6.93 -1.40 -17.62
N GLN A 316 -7.01 -1.49 -16.28
CA GLN A 316 -8.24 -1.80 -15.56
C GLN A 316 -8.92 -0.58 -14.92
N ASN A 317 -8.24 0.58 -14.90
CA ASN A 317 -8.74 1.79 -14.20
C ASN A 317 -9.56 2.67 -15.16
N THR A 318 -10.63 2.12 -15.71
CA THR A 318 -11.43 2.77 -16.76
C THR A 318 -12.24 3.98 -16.29
N ALA A 319 -12.40 4.14 -14.97
CA ALA A 319 -13.07 5.28 -14.33
C ALA A 319 -12.15 6.49 -14.08
N LEU A 320 -10.85 6.37 -14.42
CA LEU A 320 -9.84 7.38 -14.10
C LEU A 320 -10.09 8.68 -14.84
N GLN A 321 -10.22 9.78 -14.08
CA GLN A 321 -10.47 11.14 -14.56
C GLN A 321 -9.22 12.01 -14.46
N THR A 322 -8.43 11.84 -13.40
CA THR A 322 -7.19 12.58 -13.18
C THR A 322 -6.05 11.62 -12.93
N LEU A 323 -4.99 11.77 -13.71
CA LEU A 323 -3.72 11.07 -13.54
C LEU A 323 -2.58 12.08 -13.39
N SER A 324 -1.86 12.03 -12.27
CA SER A 324 -0.59 12.70 -12.08
C SER A 324 0.51 11.69 -11.80
N CYS A 325 1.39 11.50 -12.78
CA CYS A 325 2.57 10.63 -12.71
C CYS A 325 3.87 11.37 -13.07
N ASP A 326 3.87 12.70 -12.89
CA ASP A 326 5.03 13.53 -13.15
C ASP A 326 6.27 13.09 -12.35
N SER A 327 7.46 13.40 -12.87
CA SER A 327 8.72 13.17 -12.14
C SER A 327 8.87 11.71 -11.67
N ASN A 328 8.78 10.81 -12.65
CA ASN A 328 9.04 9.39 -12.53
C ASN A 328 10.05 8.95 -13.59
N ASN A 329 10.26 7.65 -13.76
CA ASN A 329 11.18 7.09 -14.76
C ASN A 329 10.43 6.32 -15.86
N LEU A 330 9.18 6.71 -16.17
CA LEU A 330 8.34 6.03 -17.15
C LEU A 330 8.93 6.17 -18.56
N THR A 331 9.10 5.05 -19.26
CA THR A 331 9.50 5.02 -20.67
C THR A 331 8.30 4.85 -21.61
N GLU A 332 7.20 4.34 -21.08
CA GLU A 332 5.92 4.18 -21.75
C GLU A 332 4.75 4.50 -20.81
N LEU A 333 3.65 4.97 -21.34
CA LEU A 333 2.40 5.22 -20.62
C LEU A 333 1.25 4.95 -21.58
N ASP A 334 0.44 3.94 -21.25
CA ASP A 334 -0.76 3.59 -22.02
C ASP A 334 -2.02 4.02 -21.28
N VAL A 335 -2.71 5.03 -21.82
CA VAL A 335 -3.95 5.59 -21.27
C VAL A 335 -5.17 5.32 -22.15
N ARG A 336 -5.05 4.44 -23.16
CA ARG A 336 -6.14 4.18 -24.13
C ARG A 336 -7.39 3.57 -23.50
N GLN A 337 -7.29 2.89 -22.35
CA GLN A 337 -8.46 2.35 -21.65
C GLN A 337 -9.10 3.37 -20.70
N ASN A 338 -8.41 4.47 -20.41
CA ASN A 338 -8.87 5.50 -19.46
C ASN A 338 -9.67 6.58 -20.18
N ILE A 339 -10.80 6.17 -20.77
CA ILE A 339 -11.61 7.01 -21.67
C ILE A 339 -12.27 8.21 -20.97
N ALA A 340 -12.38 8.18 -19.64
CA ALA A 340 -12.92 9.25 -18.81
C ALA A 340 -11.88 10.32 -18.44
N LEU A 341 -10.62 10.16 -18.90
CA LEU A 341 -9.51 11.02 -18.49
C LEU A 341 -9.71 12.46 -18.95
N GLU A 342 -9.75 13.39 -17.98
CA GLU A 342 -9.87 14.84 -18.20
C GLU A 342 -8.54 15.56 -17.98
N GLU A 343 -7.72 15.07 -17.07
CA GLU A 343 -6.46 15.69 -16.67
C GLU A 343 -5.31 14.66 -16.67
N LEU A 344 -4.27 14.96 -17.43
CA LEU A 344 -3.07 14.12 -17.51
C LEU A 344 -1.81 14.96 -17.25
N TYR A 345 -1.12 14.63 -16.16
CA TYR A 345 0.17 15.18 -15.77
C TYR A 345 1.22 14.05 -15.84
N CYS A 346 2.08 14.08 -16.86
CA CYS A 346 3.12 13.08 -17.11
C CYS A 346 4.48 13.73 -17.46
N SER A 347 4.70 14.98 -17.03
CA SER A 347 5.94 15.69 -17.26
C SER A 347 7.13 15.06 -16.52
N ASN A 348 8.36 15.38 -16.94
CA ASN A 348 9.59 14.89 -16.29
C ASN A 348 9.62 13.33 -16.22
N ASN A 349 9.45 12.71 -17.38
CA ASN A 349 9.57 11.27 -17.59
C ASN A 349 10.46 10.98 -18.81
N ASN A 350 10.56 9.74 -19.22
CA ASN A 350 11.36 9.31 -20.38
C ASN A 350 10.49 8.85 -21.56
N LEU A 351 9.26 9.39 -21.67
CA LEU A 351 8.30 8.97 -22.68
C LEU A 351 8.78 9.32 -24.09
N THR A 352 8.78 8.34 -24.98
CA THR A 352 9.09 8.54 -26.41
C THR A 352 7.84 8.59 -27.27
N LYS A 353 6.72 8.11 -26.74
CA LYS A 353 5.38 8.07 -27.39
C LYS A 353 4.31 8.32 -26.34
N LEU A 354 3.21 8.93 -26.77
CA LEU A 354 1.99 9.11 -25.96
C LEU A 354 0.79 9.04 -26.91
N ASP A 355 -0.04 8.01 -26.76
CA ASP A 355 -1.24 7.81 -27.58
C ASP A 355 -2.48 8.27 -26.79
N LEU A 356 -3.08 9.35 -27.24
CA LEU A 356 -4.24 10.02 -26.64
C LEU A 356 -5.50 9.85 -27.48
N SER A 357 -5.48 8.97 -28.48
CA SER A 357 -6.58 8.82 -29.46
C SER A 357 -7.90 8.36 -28.84
N GLN A 358 -7.88 7.79 -27.63
CA GLN A 358 -9.06 7.30 -26.92
C GLN A 358 -9.47 8.20 -25.73
N ASN A 359 -8.89 9.40 -25.60
CA ASN A 359 -9.14 10.30 -24.47
C ASN A 359 -9.81 11.62 -24.94
N PRO A 360 -11.02 11.58 -25.51
CA PRO A 360 -11.67 12.77 -26.10
C PRO A 360 -12.06 13.82 -25.05
N SER A 361 -12.20 13.42 -23.78
CA SER A 361 -12.56 14.30 -22.67
C SER A 361 -11.37 15.09 -22.11
N LEU A 362 -10.15 14.83 -22.61
CA LEU A 362 -8.93 15.44 -22.09
C LEU A 362 -8.94 16.96 -22.27
N ARG A 363 -8.81 17.67 -21.14
CA ARG A 363 -8.84 19.13 -21.04
C ARG A 363 -7.46 19.70 -20.72
N TRP A 364 -6.70 19.02 -19.87
CA TRP A 364 -5.38 19.47 -19.42
C TRP A 364 -4.35 18.39 -19.70
N LEU A 365 -3.33 18.74 -20.46
CA LEU A 365 -2.21 17.86 -20.79
C LEU A 365 -0.90 18.53 -20.42
N TYR A 366 -0.17 17.95 -19.48
CA TYR A 366 1.18 18.32 -19.08
C TYR A 366 2.11 17.14 -19.41
N CYS A 367 2.85 17.25 -20.51
CA CYS A 367 3.78 16.21 -20.97
C CYS A 367 5.18 16.79 -21.26
N SER A 368 5.53 17.90 -20.61
CA SER A 368 6.81 18.56 -20.75
C SER A 368 7.99 17.71 -20.25
N ASN A 369 9.21 18.02 -20.70
CA ASN A 369 10.43 17.32 -20.25
C ASN A 369 10.31 15.79 -20.45
N ASN A 370 10.06 15.40 -21.71
CA ASN A 370 10.01 14.01 -22.15
C ASN A 370 10.83 13.89 -23.47
N ASN A 371 10.77 12.72 -24.10
CA ASN A 371 11.46 12.44 -25.36
C ASN A 371 10.48 12.28 -26.54
N LEU A 372 9.32 12.94 -26.48
CA LEU A 372 8.27 12.81 -27.50
C LEU A 372 8.74 13.38 -28.85
N THR A 373 8.64 12.59 -29.91
CA THR A 373 8.93 13.03 -31.28
C THR A 373 7.66 13.36 -32.06
N LYS A 374 6.52 12.87 -31.59
CA LYS A 374 5.18 13.10 -32.17
C LYS A 374 4.16 13.21 -31.06
N LEU A 375 3.15 14.05 -31.27
CA LEU A 375 2.00 14.19 -30.39
C LEU A 375 0.78 14.44 -31.28
N ASP A 376 -0.12 13.48 -31.33
CA ASP A 376 -1.39 13.58 -32.09
C ASP A 376 -2.52 13.98 -31.11
N LEU A 377 -3.10 15.15 -31.33
CA LEU A 377 -4.17 15.74 -30.52
C LEU A 377 -5.49 15.84 -31.28
N SER A 378 -5.60 15.18 -32.44
CA SER A 378 -6.74 15.29 -33.33
C SER A 378 -8.06 14.82 -32.70
N GLN A 379 -8.01 13.94 -31.70
CA GLN A 379 -9.19 13.43 -31.00
C GLN A 379 -9.49 14.19 -29.69
N ASN A 380 -8.56 15.02 -29.20
CA ASN A 380 -8.67 15.70 -27.92
C ASN A 380 -9.29 17.11 -28.06
N THR A 381 -10.46 17.18 -28.66
CA THR A 381 -11.10 18.45 -29.06
C THR A 381 -11.52 19.34 -27.90
N ALA A 382 -11.58 18.80 -26.67
CA ALA A 382 -11.87 19.51 -25.43
C ALA A 382 -10.66 20.17 -24.79
N LEU A 383 -9.43 20.01 -25.39
CA LEU A 383 -8.18 20.44 -24.79
C LEU A 383 -8.13 21.96 -24.61
N GLN A 384 -7.84 22.40 -23.38
CA GLN A 384 -7.74 23.79 -22.96
C GLN A 384 -6.32 24.20 -22.62
N ILE A 385 -5.54 23.29 -22.02
CA ILE A 385 -4.17 23.55 -21.57
C ILE A 385 -3.25 22.48 -22.15
N LEU A 386 -2.18 22.91 -22.83
CA LEU A 386 -1.14 22.05 -23.35
C LEU A 386 0.26 22.58 -22.94
N TYR A 387 0.96 21.78 -22.13
CA TYR A 387 2.37 21.96 -21.80
C TYR A 387 3.16 20.80 -22.40
N CYS A 388 3.80 21.01 -23.53
CA CYS A 388 4.61 20.01 -24.24
C CYS A 388 6.04 20.49 -24.52
N GLN A 389 6.50 21.53 -23.80
CA GLN A 389 7.85 22.07 -23.96
C GLN A 389 8.92 21.05 -23.52
N ASN A 390 10.17 21.28 -24.00
CA ASN A 390 11.30 20.40 -23.72
C ASN A 390 11.04 18.95 -24.16
N ASN A 391 10.69 18.78 -25.44
CA ASN A 391 10.52 17.52 -26.12
C ASN A 391 11.27 17.54 -27.47
N ASN A 392 11.08 16.54 -28.30
CA ASN A 392 11.70 16.43 -29.61
C ASN A 392 10.66 16.54 -30.75
N LEU A 393 9.58 17.29 -30.52
CA LEU A 393 8.48 17.42 -31.49
C LEU A 393 8.96 18.16 -32.75
N THR A 394 8.79 17.54 -33.90
CA THR A 394 9.06 18.16 -35.20
C THR A 394 7.83 18.75 -35.84
N LYS A 395 6.66 18.33 -35.39
CA LYS A 395 5.34 18.82 -35.81
C LYS A 395 4.38 18.85 -34.62
N LEU A 396 3.58 19.91 -34.54
CA LEU A 396 2.48 20.02 -33.59
C LEU A 396 1.25 20.59 -34.33
N ASP A 397 0.20 19.79 -34.44
CA ASP A 397 -1.07 20.20 -35.06
C ASP A 397 -2.15 20.39 -34.00
N VAL A 398 -2.52 21.64 -33.74
CA VAL A 398 -3.52 22.03 -32.74
C VAL A 398 -4.81 22.59 -33.36
N ARG A 399 -5.00 22.46 -34.68
CA ARG A 399 -6.17 23.00 -35.40
C ARG A 399 -7.50 22.38 -34.98
N GLN A 400 -7.47 21.14 -34.45
CA GLN A 400 -8.64 20.44 -33.93
C GLN A 400 -8.92 20.75 -32.44
N ASN A 401 -8.17 21.65 -31.83
CA ASN A 401 -8.29 22.03 -30.42
C ASN A 401 -8.72 23.50 -30.25
N PRO A 402 -9.91 23.89 -30.72
CA PRO A 402 -10.33 25.31 -30.75
C PRO A 402 -10.51 25.93 -29.35
N SER A 403 -10.69 25.08 -28.33
CA SER A 403 -10.83 25.49 -26.93
C SER A 403 -9.48 25.74 -26.24
N LEU A 404 -8.34 25.60 -26.96
CA LEU A 404 -7.02 25.74 -26.38
C LEU A 404 -6.78 27.18 -25.93
N GLU A 405 -6.56 27.38 -24.64
CA GLU A 405 -6.33 28.66 -23.98
C GLU A 405 -4.86 28.90 -23.69
N TRP A 406 -4.12 27.86 -23.31
CA TRP A 406 -2.72 27.93 -22.94
C TRP A 406 -1.90 26.91 -23.73
N LEU A 407 -0.87 27.37 -24.42
CA LEU A 407 0.06 26.55 -25.19
C LEU A 407 1.51 26.89 -24.85
N TYR A 408 2.23 25.93 -24.30
CA TYR A 408 3.66 25.97 -24.05
C TYR A 408 4.34 24.84 -24.83
N CYS A 409 5.00 25.18 -25.94
CA CYS A 409 5.68 24.21 -26.82
C CYS A 409 7.11 24.65 -27.16
N PHE A 410 7.71 25.49 -26.32
CA PHE A 410 9.10 25.96 -26.49
C PHE A 410 10.11 24.82 -26.31
N ASN A 411 11.35 25.00 -26.78
CA ASN A 411 12.39 23.98 -26.73
C ASN A 411 11.93 22.65 -27.35
N ASN A 412 11.48 22.71 -28.59
CA ASN A 412 11.19 21.56 -29.45
C ASN A 412 11.92 21.74 -30.80
N ASN A 413 11.58 20.93 -31.77
CA ASN A 413 12.16 20.96 -33.10
C ASN A 413 11.13 21.44 -34.16
N LEU A 414 10.18 22.28 -33.75
CA LEU A 414 9.14 22.77 -34.66
C LEU A 414 9.73 23.73 -35.70
N THR A 415 9.22 23.65 -36.92
CA THR A 415 9.55 24.56 -38.02
C THR A 415 8.38 25.47 -38.38
N GLU A 416 7.19 25.11 -37.95
CA GLU A 416 5.95 25.86 -38.16
C GLU A 416 4.97 25.57 -37.04
N LEU A 417 3.97 26.42 -36.90
CA LEU A 417 2.81 26.22 -36.04
C LEU A 417 1.65 26.99 -36.66
N ASP A 418 0.48 26.35 -36.81
CA ASP A 418 -0.73 26.98 -37.31
C ASP A 418 -1.74 27.14 -36.17
N LEU A 419 -1.94 28.39 -35.74
CA LEU A 419 -2.87 28.76 -34.66
C LEU A 419 -4.14 29.42 -35.20
N SER A 420 -4.40 29.34 -36.51
CA SER A 420 -5.55 30.00 -37.16
C SER A 420 -6.90 29.61 -36.58
N GLN A 421 -7.03 28.40 -36.03
CA GLN A 421 -8.26 27.89 -35.42
C GLN A 421 -8.31 28.08 -33.89
N ASN A 422 -7.20 28.45 -33.25
CA ASN A 422 -7.10 28.55 -31.78
C ASN A 422 -7.41 29.97 -31.29
N THR A 423 -8.63 30.43 -31.54
CA THR A 423 -9.04 31.82 -31.22
C THR A 423 -9.21 32.08 -29.72
N ALA A 424 -9.33 31.04 -28.90
CA ALA A 424 -9.40 31.13 -27.45
C ALA A 424 -8.02 31.30 -26.79
N LEU A 425 -6.91 31.22 -27.56
CA LEU A 425 -5.56 31.17 -27.02
C LEU A 425 -5.14 32.52 -26.39
N THR A 426 -4.96 32.49 -25.07
CA THR A 426 -4.57 33.66 -24.25
C THR A 426 -3.08 33.65 -23.87
N MET A 427 -2.51 32.46 -23.67
CA MET A 427 -1.11 32.26 -23.26
C MET A 427 -0.39 31.41 -24.29
N LEU A 428 0.68 31.95 -24.87
CA LEU A 428 1.51 31.25 -25.85
C LEU A 428 2.98 31.43 -25.53
N ASN A 429 3.71 30.31 -25.50
CA ASN A 429 5.15 30.31 -25.57
C ASN A 429 5.61 29.18 -26.51
N CYS A 430 6.06 29.50 -27.69
CA CYS A 430 6.62 28.59 -28.69
C CYS A 430 8.05 28.93 -29.08
N SER A 431 8.78 29.65 -28.24
CA SER A 431 10.14 30.09 -28.47
C SER A 431 11.15 28.93 -28.49
N ASN A 432 12.39 29.22 -28.96
CA ASN A 432 13.50 28.26 -28.93
C ASN A 432 13.22 26.92 -29.65
N ASN A 433 12.45 26.96 -30.73
CA ASN A 433 12.31 25.79 -31.59
C ASN A 433 13.45 25.77 -32.62
N THR A 434 14.27 24.72 -32.61
CA THR A 434 15.40 24.53 -33.49
C THR A 434 15.32 23.21 -34.23
N TYR A 435 15.31 23.25 -35.55
CA TYR A 435 15.30 22.07 -36.41
C TYR A 435 16.59 21.94 -37.19
N SER A 436 17.24 20.78 -37.10
CA SER A 436 18.47 20.53 -37.85
C SER A 436 18.16 20.23 -39.31
N ILE A 437 18.75 21.02 -40.20
CA ILE A 437 18.60 20.84 -41.63
C ILE A 437 19.88 20.33 -42.29
N ALA A 438 19.65 19.48 -43.23
CA ALA A 438 20.59 18.76 -44.01
C ALA A 438 20.92 19.52 -45.30
N LEU A 439 22.13 20.10 -45.43
CA LEU A 439 22.51 20.82 -46.61
C LEU A 439 23.10 19.93 -47.71
N THR A 440 22.66 20.15 -48.93
CA THR A 440 23.28 19.56 -50.11
C THR A 440 23.90 20.69 -50.93
N GLY A 441 25.24 20.75 -50.94
CA GLY A 441 25.95 21.83 -51.66
C GLY A 441 25.68 23.24 -51.13
N GLY A 442 25.38 23.40 -49.83
CA GLY A 442 25.07 24.67 -49.20
C GLY A 442 23.58 25.08 -49.32
N THR A 443 22.75 24.25 -49.91
CA THR A 443 21.33 24.52 -50.13
C THR A 443 20.45 23.49 -49.41
N PHE A 444 19.21 23.86 -49.16
CA PHE A 444 18.18 22.99 -48.57
C PHE A 444 16.82 23.23 -49.22
N ASP A 445 16.06 22.19 -49.46
CA ASP A 445 14.69 22.30 -49.99
C ASP A 445 13.70 22.44 -48.82
N LEU A 446 13.15 23.64 -48.64
CA LEU A 446 12.19 23.97 -47.58
C LEU A 446 10.88 23.16 -47.67
N SER A 447 10.54 22.62 -48.85
CA SER A 447 9.37 21.75 -48.98
C SER A 447 9.52 20.42 -48.25
N THR A 448 10.73 20.05 -47.84
CA THR A 448 11.04 18.84 -47.09
C THR A 448 10.96 19.03 -45.57
N LEU A 449 10.74 20.25 -45.09
CA LEU A 449 10.56 20.51 -43.65
C LEU A 449 9.33 19.77 -43.13
N PRO A 450 9.39 19.30 -41.90
CA PRO A 450 8.25 18.62 -41.27
C PRO A 450 7.06 19.59 -41.07
N GLY A 451 5.87 19.03 -40.93
CA GLY A 451 4.67 19.83 -40.82
C GLY A 451 4.08 20.17 -42.18
N ASN A 452 3.44 21.29 -42.27
CA ASN A 452 2.93 21.87 -43.49
C ASN A 452 3.62 23.22 -43.73
N PHE A 453 4.95 23.22 -43.62
CA PHE A 453 5.71 24.45 -43.77
C PHE A 453 5.35 25.19 -45.07
N ASP A 454 4.90 26.41 -44.93
CA ASP A 454 4.53 27.28 -46.02
C ASP A 454 5.52 28.44 -46.09
N VAL A 455 6.38 28.44 -47.11
CA VAL A 455 7.41 29.45 -47.29
C VAL A 455 6.84 30.87 -47.40
N SER A 456 5.59 31.02 -47.88
CA SER A 456 4.92 32.31 -47.98
C SER A 456 4.58 32.95 -46.63
N LYS A 457 4.54 32.17 -45.56
CA LYS A 457 4.35 32.61 -44.17
C LYS A 457 5.66 32.95 -43.48
N ALA A 458 6.80 32.61 -44.09
CA ALA A 458 8.12 32.83 -43.52
C ALA A 458 8.77 34.11 -44.08
N SER A 459 9.32 34.90 -43.19
CA SER A 459 9.95 36.20 -43.53
C SER A 459 11.16 36.46 -42.62
N ASN A 460 11.84 37.60 -42.86
CA ASN A 460 12.97 38.04 -42.02
C ASN A 460 14.08 36.98 -41.87
N TRP A 461 14.41 36.29 -42.97
CA TRP A 461 15.47 35.29 -42.97
C TRP A 461 16.82 35.90 -42.61
N THR A 462 17.56 35.28 -41.71
CA THR A 462 18.95 35.60 -41.36
C THR A 462 19.87 34.47 -41.80
N ASN A 463 21.13 34.79 -42.15
CA ASN A 463 22.15 33.83 -42.56
C ASN A 463 21.73 32.93 -43.76
N ALA A 464 20.72 33.33 -44.52
CA ALA A 464 20.28 32.62 -45.71
C ALA A 464 19.55 33.53 -46.71
N THR A 465 19.49 33.09 -47.97
CA THR A 465 18.58 33.59 -48.99
C THR A 465 17.62 32.52 -49.43
N VAL A 466 16.38 32.91 -49.77
CA VAL A 466 15.32 32.00 -50.19
C VAL A 466 14.83 32.37 -51.57
N ASP A 467 14.80 31.40 -52.47
CA ASP A 467 14.22 31.50 -53.81
C ASP A 467 13.26 30.31 -54.02
N GLY A 468 11.96 30.63 -54.06
CA GLY A 468 10.92 29.60 -54.01
C GLY A 468 11.08 28.73 -52.74
N ASN A 469 11.25 27.42 -52.92
CA ASN A 469 11.52 26.50 -51.81
C ASN A 469 13.02 26.24 -51.56
N THR A 470 13.91 26.91 -52.31
CA THR A 470 15.33 26.69 -52.13
C THR A 470 15.92 27.68 -51.14
N LEU A 471 16.38 27.18 -50.00
CA LEU A 471 17.16 27.90 -49.01
C LEU A 471 18.65 27.78 -49.36
N THR A 472 19.35 28.90 -49.47
CA THR A 472 20.82 28.92 -49.62
C THR A 472 21.42 29.53 -48.36
N VAL A 473 22.20 28.75 -47.61
CA VAL A 473 22.84 29.18 -46.36
C VAL A 473 24.13 29.93 -46.64
N THR A 474 24.31 31.05 -45.98
CA THR A 474 25.47 31.93 -46.20
C THR A 474 26.68 31.53 -45.37
N ASP A 475 26.50 31.21 -44.09
CA ASP A 475 27.53 30.71 -43.17
C ASP A 475 27.06 29.41 -42.52
N LEU A 476 27.73 28.31 -42.80
CA LEU A 476 27.43 26.98 -42.30
C LEU A 476 27.68 26.82 -40.80
N LYS A 477 28.32 27.77 -40.14
CA LYS A 477 28.62 27.76 -38.70
C LYS A 477 27.61 28.54 -37.87
N ALA A 478 26.70 29.23 -38.54
CA ALA A 478 25.67 30.04 -37.89
C ALA A 478 24.29 29.52 -38.23
N ASP A 479 23.38 29.58 -37.25
CA ASP A 479 22.00 29.21 -37.43
C ASP A 479 21.30 30.15 -38.44
N VAL A 480 20.34 29.58 -39.15
CA VAL A 480 19.38 30.32 -39.96
C VAL A 480 18.15 30.59 -39.12
N THR A 481 17.75 31.84 -38.96
CA THR A 481 16.49 32.18 -38.31
C THR A 481 15.50 32.79 -39.28
N TYR A 482 14.22 32.62 -39.01
CA TYR A 482 13.14 33.25 -39.78
C TYR A 482 11.94 33.51 -38.87
N THR A 483 11.17 34.55 -39.21
CA THR A 483 9.89 34.84 -38.57
C THR A 483 8.77 34.13 -39.32
N TYR A 484 7.93 33.37 -38.64
CA TYR A 484 6.82 32.65 -39.24
C TYR A 484 5.47 33.21 -38.75
N ASP A 485 4.54 33.42 -39.67
CA ASP A 485 3.17 33.83 -39.36
C ASP A 485 2.38 32.61 -38.87
N LEU A 486 1.98 32.62 -37.60
CA LEU A 486 1.24 31.56 -36.92
C LEU A 486 -0.27 31.68 -37.14
N GLY A 487 -0.74 32.73 -37.78
CA GLY A 487 -2.14 33.11 -37.86
C GLY A 487 -2.63 33.94 -36.66
N ASN A 488 -3.84 34.47 -36.77
CA ASN A 488 -4.46 35.32 -35.75
C ASN A 488 -3.59 36.53 -35.31
N GLY A 489 -2.72 37.04 -36.24
CA GLY A 489 -1.83 38.14 -35.95
C GLY A 489 -0.64 37.81 -35.02
N LYS A 490 -0.36 36.55 -34.81
CA LYS A 490 0.79 36.08 -34.00
C LYS A 490 1.94 35.66 -34.92
N THR A 491 3.15 35.98 -34.52
CA THR A 491 4.38 35.54 -35.20
C THR A 491 5.37 34.99 -34.21
N GLU A 492 6.25 34.08 -34.64
CA GLU A 492 7.35 33.55 -33.84
C GLU A 492 8.61 33.39 -34.69
N THR A 493 9.78 33.43 -34.04
CA THR A 493 11.05 33.15 -34.66
C THR A 493 11.45 31.70 -34.48
N PHE A 494 11.62 31.02 -35.61
CA PHE A 494 12.12 29.64 -35.65
C PHE A 494 13.56 29.61 -36.11
N THR A 495 14.27 28.55 -35.74
CA THR A 495 15.69 28.37 -36.06
C THR A 495 15.90 27.08 -36.85
N LEU A 496 16.63 27.18 -37.94
CA LEU A 496 17.18 26.05 -38.68
C LEU A 496 18.67 25.94 -38.37
N HIS A 497 19.11 24.80 -37.87
CA HIS A 497 20.52 24.53 -37.60
C HIS A 497 21.13 23.78 -38.80
N PRO A 498 22.00 24.46 -39.62
CA PRO A 498 22.63 23.81 -40.74
C PRO A 498 23.62 22.73 -40.28
N THR A 499 23.44 21.53 -40.70
CA THR A 499 24.37 20.45 -40.41
C THR A 499 24.89 19.81 -41.70
N SER A 500 26.19 19.63 -41.80
CA SER A 500 26.82 18.77 -42.77
C SER A 500 27.78 17.86 -42.03
N CYS A 501 27.46 16.59 -41.92
CA CYS A 501 28.28 15.64 -41.21
C CYS A 501 28.45 14.37 -42.04
N THR A 502 29.71 14.05 -42.38
CA THR A 502 30.00 12.74 -43.00
C THR A 502 30.13 11.72 -41.89
N LEU A 503 29.36 10.62 -41.97
CA LEU A 503 29.42 9.57 -41.00
C LEU A 503 30.81 8.94 -40.94
N THR A 504 31.29 8.72 -39.74
CA THR A 504 32.53 7.97 -39.45
C THR A 504 32.29 6.96 -38.35
N GLU A 505 33.05 5.88 -38.35
CA GLU A 505 32.90 4.83 -37.32
C GLU A 505 33.07 5.36 -35.89
N SER A 506 33.93 6.40 -35.72
CA SER A 506 34.15 7.06 -34.42
C SER A 506 32.93 7.79 -33.83
N MET A 507 31.88 7.97 -34.63
CA MET A 507 30.64 8.59 -34.21
C MET A 507 29.69 7.59 -33.53
N VAL A 508 29.95 6.30 -33.71
CA VAL A 508 29.13 5.23 -33.13
C VAL A 508 29.62 4.93 -31.72
N GLU A 509 28.75 5.04 -30.76
CA GLU A 509 29.07 4.55 -29.42
C GLU A 509 29.28 3.03 -29.46
N ALA A 510 30.15 2.52 -28.58
CA ALA A 510 30.45 1.11 -28.53
C ALA A 510 29.15 0.31 -28.28
N ILE A 511 28.87 -0.63 -29.18
CA ILE A 511 27.73 -1.53 -29.01
C ILE A 511 28.17 -2.64 -28.04
N PRO A 512 27.52 -2.79 -26.89
CA PRO A 512 27.86 -3.87 -25.96
C PRO A 512 27.64 -5.24 -26.60
N VAL A 513 28.26 -6.26 -26.05
CA VAL A 513 28.00 -7.65 -26.44
C VAL A 513 26.53 -7.97 -26.25
N GLN A 514 25.95 -8.65 -27.21
CA GLN A 514 24.52 -9.01 -27.21
C GLN A 514 24.34 -10.49 -26.92
N SER A 515 23.24 -10.83 -26.26
CA SER A 515 22.87 -12.23 -26.03
C SER A 515 22.27 -12.87 -27.29
N HIS A 516 22.70 -14.07 -27.62
CA HIS A 516 22.08 -14.91 -28.65
C HIS A 516 20.66 -15.29 -28.23
N THR A 517 19.69 -15.09 -29.12
CA THR A 517 18.27 -15.35 -28.87
C THR A 517 17.65 -16.39 -29.81
N GLY A 518 18.40 -16.88 -30.78
CA GLY A 518 17.90 -17.71 -31.88
C GLY A 518 17.06 -16.94 -32.91
N SER A 519 16.97 -15.61 -32.79
CA SER A 519 16.28 -14.71 -33.70
C SER A 519 17.20 -13.52 -34.02
N GLU A 520 16.78 -12.65 -34.94
CA GLU A 520 17.57 -11.46 -35.28
C GLU A 520 17.82 -10.59 -34.03
N VAL A 521 19.08 -10.31 -33.75
CA VAL A 521 19.56 -9.42 -32.69
C VAL A 521 19.79 -8.05 -33.29
N THR A 522 19.05 -7.05 -32.84
CA THR A 522 19.05 -5.68 -33.39
C THR A 522 19.27 -4.65 -32.27
N PRO A 523 20.51 -4.52 -31.76
CA PRO A 523 20.84 -3.59 -30.68
C PRO A 523 20.55 -2.14 -31.08
N ASP A 524 20.21 -1.32 -30.09
CA ASP A 524 20.15 0.12 -30.31
C ASP A 524 21.55 0.68 -30.59
N VAL A 525 21.61 1.57 -31.55
CA VAL A 525 22.85 2.19 -31.98
C VAL A 525 22.77 3.70 -31.78
N THR A 526 23.64 4.24 -30.95
CA THR A 526 23.75 5.69 -30.71
C THR A 526 24.85 6.26 -31.56
N LEU A 527 24.49 7.27 -32.36
CA LEU A 527 25.46 8.07 -33.15
C LEU A 527 25.52 9.47 -32.62
N LYS A 528 26.73 10.03 -32.58
CA LYS A 528 26.97 11.44 -32.23
C LYS A 528 27.78 12.14 -33.35
N CYS A 529 27.29 13.30 -33.76
CA CYS A 529 28.06 14.22 -34.61
C CYS A 529 28.39 15.47 -33.77
N GLY A 530 29.62 15.56 -33.28
CA GLY A 530 29.97 16.51 -32.23
C GLY A 530 29.17 16.21 -30.95
N ASP A 531 28.50 17.22 -30.41
CA ASP A 531 27.64 17.08 -29.21
C ASP A 531 26.21 16.65 -29.54
N THR A 532 25.87 16.53 -30.83
CA THR A 532 24.50 16.22 -31.26
C THR A 532 24.31 14.71 -31.41
N ILE A 533 23.34 14.12 -30.67
CA ILE A 533 22.90 12.75 -30.86
C ILE A 533 22.02 12.70 -32.10
N LEU A 534 22.37 11.81 -33.04
CA LEU A 534 21.63 11.63 -34.28
C LEU A 534 20.42 10.71 -34.04
N GLN A 535 19.33 11.01 -34.74
CA GLN A 535 18.05 10.28 -34.59
C GLN A 535 17.90 9.24 -35.71
N LYS A 536 17.68 7.98 -35.31
CA LYS A 536 17.36 6.89 -36.25
C LYS A 536 16.09 7.24 -37.04
N ASN A 537 16.07 6.88 -38.32
CA ASN A 537 15.00 7.16 -39.30
C ASN A 537 14.77 8.65 -39.61
N THR A 538 15.54 9.55 -38.99
CA THR A 538 15.57 11.01 -39.30
C THR A 538 16.90 11.40 -39.89
N ASN A 539 17.98 11.05 -39.20
CA ASN A 539 19.36 11.41 -39.62
C ASN A 539 20.12 10.23 -40.25
N TYR A 540 19.69 9.00 -39.98
CA TYR A 540 20.27 7.79 -40.55
C TYR A 540 19.30 6.62 -40.53
N THR A 541 19.56 5.64 -41.39
CA THR A 541 18.93 4.31 -41.31
C THR A 541 19.95 3.28 -40.90
N ILE A 542 19.49 2.16 -40.36
CA ILE A 542 20.33 1.00 -40.03
C ILE A 542 19.79 -0.28 -40.64
N SER A 543 20.73 -1.14 -41.02
CA SER A 543 20.46 -2.52 -41.39
C SER A 543 21.45 -3.45 -40.69
N TYR A 544 21.04 -4.66 -40.41
CA TYR A 544 21.87 -5.65 -39.74
C TYR A 544 22.21 -6.79 -40.68
N ALA A 545 23.35 -7.43 -40.44
CA ALA A 545 23.78 -8.60 -41.16
C ALA A 545 24.53 -9.54 -40.21
N SER A 546 24.40 -10.86 -40.44
CA SER A 546 25.00 -11.91 -39.62
C SER A 546 24.58 -11.79 -38.13
N ASN A 547 23.36 -11.33 -37.87
CA ASN A 547 22.88 -10.97 -36.56
C ASN A 547 21.91 -11.99 -35.93
N ILE A 548 22.03 -13.25 -36.31
CA ILE A 548 21.23 -14.35 -35.76
C ILE A 548 22.11 -15.29 -34.95
N GLU A 549 23.23 -15.71 -35.51
CA GLU A 549 24.11 -16.72 -34.91
C GLU A 549 25.13 -16.10 -33.95
N ILE A 550 25.66 -16.90 -33.04
CA ILE A 550 26.79 -16.53 -32.17
C ILE A 550 27.99 -16.14 -33.04
N GLY A 551 28.59 -15.01 -32.77
CA GLY A 551 29.71 -14.50 -33.54
C GLY A 551 29.69 -13.02 -33.76
N THR A 552 30.47 -12.57 -34.73
CA THR A 552 30.56 -11.17 -35.11
C THR A 552 29.44 -10.81 -36.09
N ALA A 553 28.51 -10.01 -35.61
CA ALA A 553 27.45 -9.40 -36.39
C ALA A 553 27.89 -8.01 -36.90
N LYS A 554 27.15 -7.47 -37.83
CA LYS A 554 27.43 -6.16 -38.44
C LYS A 554 26.15 -5.30 -38.43
N VAL A 555 26.34 -4.03 -38.16
CA VAL A 555 25.32 -3.01 -38.40
C VAL A 555 25.86 -2.02 -39.42
N THR A 556 25.12 -1.85 -40.49
CA THR A 556 25.40 -0.84 -41.51
C THR A 556 24.49 0.36 -41.27
N ILE A 557 25.10 1.53 -41.15
CA ILE A 557 24.47 2.80 -40.87
C ILE A 557 24.61 3.66 -42.08
N THR A 558 23.49 4.01 -42.69
CA THR A 558 23.46 4.88 -43.89
C THR A 558 22.89 6.23 -43.49
N GLY A 559 23.65 7.28 -43.69
CA GLY A 559 23.26 8.64 -43.40
C GLY A 559 22.08 9.08 -44.25
N MET A 560 21.24 9.92 -43.68
CA MET A 560 20.11 10.57 -44.33
C MET A 560 20.27 12.08 -44.26
N GLY A 561 19.96 12.74 -45.36
CA GLY A 561 19.94 14.19 -45.38
C GLY A 561 21.34 14.81 -45.30
N SER A 562 21.68 15.59 -44.25
CA SER A 562 23.03 16.14 -44.02
C SER A 562 24.04 15.15 -43.54
N PHE A 563 23.58 14.08 -43.07
CA PHE A 563 24.44 13.02 -42.61
C PHE A 563 24.72 12.12 -43.82
N MET A 564 25.89 12.31 -44.40
CA MET A 564 26.26 11.61 -45.63
C MET A 564 27.20 10.46 -45.31
N GLY A 565 27.19 9.46 -46.18
CA GLY A 565 28.06 8.30 -46.11
C GLY A 565 27.39 7.09 -45.50
N GLU A 566 28.07 5.98 -45.61
CA GLU A 566 27.71 4.69 -45.06
C GLU A 566 28.90 4.17 -44.27
N ILE A 567 28.61 3.70 -43.05
CA ILE A 567 29.60 3.08 -42.18
C ILE A 567 29.09 1.73 -41.74
N THR A 568 30.00 0.80 -41.52
CA THR A 568 29.65 -0.50 -40.98
C THR A 568 30.50 -0.76 -39.75
N VAL A 569 29.86 -0.97 -38.63
CA VAL A 569 30.51 -1.35 -37.38
C VAL A 569 30.11 -2.76 -37.00
N SER A 570 31.03 -3.46 -36.34
CA SER A 570 30.79 -4.81 -35.86
C SER A 570 30.35 -4.80 -34.40
N PHE A 571 29.53 -5.75 -34.01
CA PHE A 571 29.22 -6.07 -32.62
C PHE A 571 29.23 -7.58 -32.42
N GLU A 572 29.38 -8.03 -31.20
CA GLU A 572 29.40 -9.44 -30.89
C GLU A 572 28.07 -9.92 -30.37
N ILE A 573 27.71 -11.16 -30.77
CA ILE A 573 26.61 -11.95 -30.21
C ILE A 573 27.25 -13.14 -29.51
N GLY A 574 27.04 -13.21 -28.20
CA GLY A 574 27.58 -14.23 -27.33
C GLY A 574 26.47 -15.07 -26.66
N VAL A 575 26.86 -15.97 -25.80
CA VAL A 575 25.95 -16.84 -25.03
C VAL A 575 25.73 -16.24 -23.66
N ALA A 576 24.50 -15.89 -23.33
CA ALA A 576 24.16 -15.42 -21.99
C ALA A 576 24.41 -16.50 -20.93
N ILE A 577 25.04 -16.13 -19.82
CA ILE A 577 25.26 -17.01 -18.69
C ILE A 577 24.03 -16.98 -17.78
N ASP A 578 22.95 -17.53 -18.24
CA ASP A 578 21.65 -17.55 -17.55
C ASP A 578 21.11 -18.97 -17.35
N ALA A 579 19.95 -19.08 -16.72
CA ALA A 579 19.32 -20.38 -16.46
C ALA A 579 18.74 -21.04 -17.73
N THR A 580 18.64 -20.33 -18.84
CA THR A 580 18.17 -20.86 -20.12
C THR A 580 19.29 -21.65 -20.81
N ASN A 581 20.49 -21.04 -20.88
CA ASN A 581 21.64 -21.61 -21.54
C ASN A 581 22.45 -22.54 -20.62
N PHE A 582 22.46 -22.24 -19.31
CA PHE A 582 23.17 -23.02 -18.29
C PHE A 582 22.21 -23.28 -17.12
N PRO A 583 21.30 -24.25 -17.22
CA PRO A 583 20.25 -24.48 -16.23
C PRO A 583 20.78 -24.89 -14.85
N ASP A 584 21.85 -25.67 -14.78
CA ASP A 584 22.45 -26.04 -13.49
C ASP A 584 23.19 -24.87 -12.85
N GLU A 585 22.81 -24.50 -11.63
CA GLU A 585 23.36 -23.32 -10.92
C GLU A 585 24.85 -23.46 -10.63
N ASN A 586 25.31 -24.66 -10.28
CA ASN A 586 26.72 -24.92 -9.99
C ASN A 586 27.56 -24.84 -11.26
N PHE A 587 27.05 -25.38 -12.36
CA PHE A 587 27.73 -25.28 -13.66
C PHE A 587 27.72 -23.83 -14.16
N ARG A 588 26.61 -23.12 -14.09
CA ARG A 588 26.49 -21.70 -14.46
C ARG A 588 27.45 -20.82 -13.66
N THR A 589 27.54 -21.04 -12.33
CA THR A 589 28.48 -20.32 -11.47
C THR A 589 29.92 -20.59 -11.89
N TYR A 590 30.26 -21.85 -12.15
CA TYR A 590 31.59 -22.21 -12.61
C TYR A 590 31.95 -21.54 -13.93
N VAL A 591 31.03 -21.54 -14.90
CA VAL A 591 31.19 -20.88 -16.20
C VAL A 591 31.46 -19.40 -16.03
N LYS A 592 30.63 -18.73 -15.24
CA LYS A 592 30.77 -17.30 -14.93
C LYS A 592 32.11 -16.96 -14.29
N GLU A 593 32.53 -17.71 -13.28
CA GLU A 593 33.77 -17.45 -12.54
C GLU A 593 35.04 -17.74 -13.35
N LYS A 594 34.96 -18.67 -14.30
CA LYS A 594 36.15 -19.18 -14.97
C LYS A 594 36.32 -18.65 -16.38
N PHE A 595 35.26 -18.37 -17.09
CA PHE A 595 35.28 -18.12 -18.51
C PHE A 595 34.74 -16.75 -18.92
N ASP A 596 33.92 -16.10 -18.09
CA ASP A 596 33.50 -14.72 -18.30
C ASP A 596 34.64 -13.77 -17.88
N THR A 597 35.50 -13.45 -18.84
CA THR A 597 36.65 -12.59 -18.62
C THR A 597 36.31 -11.10 -18.68
N THR A 598 35.20 -10.78 -19.33
CA THR A 598 34.60 -9.45 -19.37
C THR A 598 33.29 -9.52 -18.57
N PRO A 599 33.26 -9.19 -17.26
CA PRO A 599 32.15 -9.56 -16.37
C PRO A 599 30.83 -8.85 -16.78
N ASP A 600 30.27 -9.32 -17.89
CA ASP A 600 29.02 -8.80 -18.49
C ASP A 600 27.93 -9.89 -18.61
N ASP A 601 28.18 -11.08 -18.03
CA ASP A 601 27.31 -12.23 -18.02
C ASP A 601 27.02 -12.84 -19.43
N ILE A 602 27.89 -12.57 -20.41
CA ILE A 602 27.79 -13.10 -21.78
C ILE A 602 29.16 -13.67 -22.20
N LEU A 603 29.18 -14.91 -22.63
CA LEU A 603 30.37 -15.49 -23.21
C LEU A 603 30.50 -15.09 -24.69
N THR A 604 31.53 -14.34 -25.01
CA THR A 604 31.92 -14.00 -26.39
C THR A 604 32.49 -15.21 -27.14
N VAL A 605 32.58 -15.14 -28.47
CA VAL A 605 33.26 -16.18 -29.28
C VAL A 605 34.68 -16.38 -28.79
N SER A 606 35.39 -15.29 -28.51
CA SER A 606 36.79 -15.38 -28.05
C SER A 606 36.92 -16.10 -26.71
N GLU A 607 36.01 -15.91 -25.80
CA GLU A 607 36.00 -16.62 -24.52
C GLU A 607 35.64 -18.09 -24.71
N LEU A 608 34.64 -18.39 -25.54
CA LEU A 608 34.25 -19.77 -25.85
C LEU A 608 35.38 -20.56 -26.50
N GLU A 609 36.09 -19.98 -27.48
CA GLU A 609 37.20 -20.63 -28.22
C GLU A 609 38.45 -20.84 -27.36
N GLN A 610 38.66 -20.08 -26.30
CA GLN A 610 39.78 -20.27 -25.38
C GLN A 610 39.58 -21.41 -24.40
N VAL A 611 38.36 -21.92 -24.27
CA VAL A 611 38.06 -22.99 -23.32
C VAL A 611 38.39 -24.34 -23.95
N ILE A 612 39.58 -24.84 -23.66
CA ILE A 612 40.05 -26.16 -24.10
C ILE A 612 39.91 -27.22 -23.00
N GLU A 613 39.64 -26.82 -21.78
CA GLU A 613 39.49 -27.70 -20.62
C GLU A 613 38.39 -27.20 -19.70
N ILE A 614 37.53 -28.12 -19.28
CA ILE A 614 36.53 -27.88 -18.21
C ILE A 614 36.73 -28.98 -17.16
N ASP A 615 37.01 -28.55 -15.92
CA ASP A 615 37.05 -29.42 -14.76
C ASP A 615 35.98 -29.02 -13.75
N VAL A 616 34.89 -29.73 -13.81
CA VAL A 616 33.73 -29.56 -12.92
C VAL A 616 33.53 -30.80 -12.03
N SER A 617 34.62 -31.54 -11.75
CA SER A 617 34.59 -32.71 -10.90
C SER A 617 34.14 -32.36 -9.48
N SER A 618 33.33 -33.23 -8.86
CA SER A 618 32.87 -33.12 -7.45
C SER A 618 32.12 -31.81 -7.14
N LYS A 619 31.37 -31.26 -8.10
CA LYS A 619 30.65 -29.98 -7.94
C LYS A 619 29.13 -30.16 -7.76
N LYS A 620 28.63 -31.39 -7.65
CA LYS A 620 27.19 -31.70 -7.47
C LYS A 620 26.33 -31.22 -8.64
N ILE A 621 26.89 -31.19 -9.84
CA ILE A 621 26.20 -30.77 -11.05
C ILE A 621 25.28 -31.90 -11.50
N SER A 622 24.06 -31.56 -11.88
CA SER A 622 23.03 -32.48 -12.37
C SER A 622 22.76 -32.35 -13.87
N ASP A 623 23.16 -31.25 -14.46
CA ASP A 623 22.94 -30.92 -15.86
C ASP A 623 24.12 -30.11 -16.42
N LEU A 624 24.74 -30.58 -17.48
CA LEU A 624 25.82 -29.89 -18.21
C LEU A 624 25.31 -29.21 -19.50
N THR A 625 24.01 -28.99 -19.64
CA THR A 625 23.48 -28.16 -20.74
C THR A 625 24.20 -26.82 -20.76
N GLY A 626 24.64 -26.38 -21.94
CA GLY A 626 25.53 -25.26 -22.16
C GLY A 626 26.98 -25.69 -22.45
N VAL A 627 27.37 -26.93 -22.17
CA VAL A 627 28.70 -27.43 -22.54
C VAL A 627 28.89 -27.46 -24.06
N GLU A 628 27.83 -27.62 -24.82
CA GLU A 628 27.81 -27.61 -26.30
C GLU A 628 28.35 -26.33 -26.93
N TYR A 629 28.28 -25.19 -26.21
CA TYR A 629 28.83 -23.93 -26.70
C TYR A 629 30.38 -23.91 -26.75
N PHE A 630 31.04 -24.74 -25.95
CA PHE A 630 32.50 -24.83 -25.90
C PHE A 630 33.05 -25.77 -26.98
N THR A 631 32.96 -25.35 -28.24
CA THR A 631 33.33 -26.19 -29.39
C THR A 631 34.83 -26.51 -29.50
N ALA A 632 35.70 -25.70 -28.86
CA ALA A 632 37.14 -25.90 -28.77
C ALA A 632 37.55 -26.85 -27.62
N LEU A 633 36.61 -27.36 -26.85
CA LEU A 633 36.85 -28.19 -25.68
C LEU A 633 37.55 -29.49 -26.05
N GLN A 634 38.72 -29.72 -25.46
CA GLN A 634 39.54 -30.92 -25.66
C GLN A 634 39.50 -31.88 -24.47
N ARG A 635 39.31 -31.35 -23.27
CA ARG A 635 39.29 -32.15 -22.04
C ARG A 635 38.10 -31.77 -21.17
N LEU A 636 37.30 -32.76 -20.78
CA LEU A 636 36.16 -32.59 -19.88
C LEU A 636 36.32 -33.56 -18.69
N TYR A 637 36.45 -33.03 -17.52
CA TYR A 637 36.41 -33.76 -16.26
C TYR A 637 35.11 -33.39 -15.51
N CYS A 638 34.20 -34.36 -15.44
CA CYS A 638 32.89 -34.17 -14.80
C CYS A 638 32.52 -35.37 -13.90
N PHE A 639 33.54 -36.08 -13.40
CA PHE A 639 33.34 -37.22 -12.49
C PHE A 639 32.84 -36.77 -11.12
N ASP A 640 32.23 -37.71 -10.38
CA ASP A 640 31.67 -37.45 -9.03
C ASP A 640 30.65 -36.30 -9.06
N ASN A 641 29.63 -36.44 -9.89
CA ASN A 641 28.53 -35.50 -10.02
C ASN A 641 27.17 -36.25 -10.06
N ASN A 642 26.08 -35.55 -10.36
CA ASN A 642 24.73 -36.12 -10.39
C ASN A 642 24.15 -36.19 -11.81
N LEU A 643 25.00 -36.24 -12.83
CA LEU A 643 24.58 -36.22 -14.23
C LEU A 643 23.77 -37.47 -14.57
N THR A 644 22.61 -37.29 -15.19
CA THR A 644 21.78 -38.37 -15.74
C THR A 644 21.85 -38.46 -17.24
N LYS A 645 22.27 -37.38 -17.90
CA LYS A 645 22.49 -37.24 -19.34
C LYS A 645 23.76 -36.44 -19.58
N LEU A 646 24.38 -36.67 -20.72
CA LEU A 646 25.53 -35.89 -21.16
C LEU A 646 25.53 -35.90 -22.71
N ASP A 647 25.24 -34.73 -23.29
CA ASP A 647 25.31 -34.53 -24.74
C ASP A 647 26.60 -33.75 -25.06
N LEU A 648 27.47 -34.35 -25.81
CA LEU A 648 28.74 -33.79 -26.28
C LEU A 648 28.81 -33.75 -27.80
N SER A 649 27.67 -33.84 -28.48
CA SER A 649 27.58 -33.92 -29.93
C SER A 649 28.22 -32.73 -30.65
N GLN A 650 28.25 -31.56 -29.99
CA GLN A 650 28.84 -30.32 -30.52
C GLN A 650 30.32 -30.16 -30.13
N ASN A 651 30.81 -30.89 -29.13
CA ASN A 651 32.20 -30.77 -28.65
C ASN A 651 33.14 -31.70 -29.47
N THR A 652 33.18 -31.46 -30.77
CA THR A 652 33.88 -32.35 -31.72
C THR A 652 35.40 -32.37 -31.56
N ALA A 653 35.99 -31.40 -30.84
CA ALA A 653 37.40 -31.33 -30.52
C ALA A 653 37.78 -32.15 -29.27
N LEU A 654 36.83 -32.80 -28.59
CA LEU A 654 37.05 -33.49 -27.35
C LEU A 654 37.94 -34.73 -27.53
N GLN A 655 39.00 -34.79 -26.72
CA GLN A 655 40.01 -35.88 -26.72
C GLN A 655 39.98 -36.69 -25.42
N VAL A 656 39.64 -36.03 -24.31
CA VAL A 656 39.62 -36.68 -22.99
C VAL A 656 38.29 -36.40 -22.31
N LEU A 657 37.62 -37.49 -21.93
CA LEU A 657 36.39 -37.41 -21.12
C LEU A 657 36.57 -38.26 -19.86
N SER A 658 36.31 -37.67 -18.73
CA SER A 658 36.23 -38.36 -17.44
C SER A 658 34.90 -38.07 -16.78
N CYS A 659 33.97 -39.02 -16.79
CA CYS A 659 32.59 -38.87 -16.32
C CYS A 659 32.12 -40.01 -15.39
N TYR A 660 33.08 -40.75 -14.78
CA TYR A 660 32.75 -41.81 -13.82
C TYR A 660 32.09 -41.21 -12.53
N ASP A 661 31.51 -42.08 -11.73
CA ASP A 661 30.76 -41.67 -10.51
C ASP A 661 29.65 -40.60 -10.82
N ASN A 662 28.81 -40.93 -11.80
CA ASN A 662 27.61 -40.18 -12.16
C ASN A 662 26.41 -41.15 -12.29
N ASN A 663 25.24 -40.65 -12.64
CA ASN A 663 24.02 -41.41 -12.83
C ASN A 663 23.63 -41.55 -14.33
N LEU A 664 24.61 -41.55 -15.21
CA LEU A 664 24.37 -41.61 -16.66
C LEU A 664 23.74 -42.95 -17.05
N THR A 665 22.67 -42.92 -17.89
CA THR A 665 21.91 -44.10 -18.34
C THR A 665 21.94 -44.24 -19.87
#